data_cb3989d752e642c55cd464a80d22f19a
#
_entry.id   cb3989d752e642c55cd464a80d22f19a
#
_cell.length_a   1.000
_cell.length_b   1.000
_cell.length_c   1.000
_cell.angle_alpha   90.00
_cell.angle_beta   90.00
_cell.angle_gamma   90.00
#
_symmetry.space_group_name_H-M   'P 1'
#
loop_
_entity.id
_entity.type
_entity.pdbx_description
1 polymer ?
#
loop_
_entity_poly.entity_id
_entity_poly.type
_entity_poly.pdbx_seq_one_letter_code
_entity_poly.pdbx_strand_id
1 'polypeptide(L)'
;MRTISVLASVLFFAAIMNAQADSVYVRTGADGKDWTIGNAIAEREVRFDPRRGLYTASWRHLVTGTDLMNVAGAHRRGGSEFSFLADADSLAGSNGSAWEFVAAETQRLAPSGKLLTIKLRARAKPIDVTAFYAVYEAHPVVRKWIAITNRGQTLITLSHLSFETVNLAPGPPNVLQVSAFYGSQPREIFFTGRVDDTAVLERNSLTGEGLMVMNEAPGYMKRTELSGWGEGVQVMYDTDLFPFERSLQPGETFTSARSSIAFCVDGRGTADPRWVVPSYTSQVLMKKGTAYQPPWIYNTWEPFERGITRSITMDLIAAAGRMGLDVFTIDDGWQADYGDNAINRKLFENGLDEIQAAVETKGMRLGLWVPLAAISPNTAVYREHPEWLCKDIHGRPKFTGTMAGSQAVMCLATPYREVAAKRISDLIGRYHLKYVKVDLTTVFNAYGESPGCYAQGHDHRSWAESLGRIYEGIQYVTDRIYRDHPEVLLDLTFELWGQKHVIDYGLLGAGDLDWLSNVDDGRRGSAGPRQARTLLYLRSLAIPSETMLIGNLQADMPPIEERLATAMGSGPLFLGDLRKLTPAEQDWFGEKIRWFKTLRKEVPVQEGFFPLGNWSQPGAATWDGFARLSRQGEGMMALFKNESRLDQVEVKLATFPDGTYRVRSVMTGKTLGSFTGEQFRQGIQFRFPAEYKVELLEIRK
;
A
#
# COMPACT_ATOMS: atom_id res chain seq x y z
N MET A 1 20.53 68.37 1.98
CA MET A 1 20.07 67.45 3.04
C MET A 1 18.79 66.70 2.63
N ARG A 2 18.84 65.84 1.62
CA ARG A 2 17.71 64.94 1.22
C ARG A 2 18.20 63.78 0.36
N THR A 3 19.25 63.05 0.81
CA THR A 3 19.74 61.90 0.02
C THR A 3 20.29 60.74 0.87
N ILE A 4 19.97 60.69 2.19
CA ILE A 4 20.48 59.62 3.09
C ILE A 4 19.36 58.71 3.64
N SER A 5 18.07 59.05 3.44
CA SER A 5 16.96 58.27 4.02
C SER A 5 16.39 57.13 3.13
N VAL A 6 16.87 56.98 1.91
CA VAL A 6 16.33 55.90 1.00
C VAL A 6 17.19 54.65 1.02
N LEU A 7 18.47 54.73 1.39
CA LEU A 7 19.34 53.53 1.43
C LEU A 7 19.15 52.64 2.69
N ALA A 8 18.64 53.22 3.77
CA ALA A 8 18.43 52.47 5.03
C ALA A 8 17.16 51.57 4.99
N SER A 9 16.15 51.93 4.18
CA SER A 9 14.92 51.13 4.05
C SER A 9 15.05 49.94 3.09
N VAL A 10 15.99 49.98 2.16
CA VAL A 10 16.23 48.88 1.22
C VAL A 10 17.09 47.77 1.85
N LEU A 11 17.99 48.13 2.78
CA LEU A 11 18.82 47.17 3.51
C LEU A 11 18.06 46.43 4.63
N PHE A 12 16.98 47.00 5.15
CA PHE A 12 16.14 46.33 6.15
C PHE A 12 15.15 45.35 5.54
N PHE A 13 14.75 45.54 4.27
CA PHE A 13 13.91 44.56 3.52
C PHE A 13 14.70 43.39 2.93
N ALA A 14 16.00 43.57 2.66
CA ALA A 14 16.87 42.50 2.18
C ALA A 14 17.34 41.53 3.27
N ALA A 15 17.28 41.93 4.56
CA ALA A 15 17.65 41.08 5.70
C ALA A 15 16.50 40.17 6.20
N ILE A 16 15.27 40.42 5.75
CA ILE A 16 14.08 39.59 6.13
C ILE A 16 13.82 38.45 5.13
N MET A 17 14.48 38.43 3.97
CA MET A 17 14.28 37.43 2.95
C MET A 17 15.23 36.22 2.98
N ASN A 18 16.06 36.04 4.03
CA ASN A 18 17.00 34.91 4.10
C ASN A 18 16.91 34.07 5.38
N ALA A 19 15.76 34.05 6.05
CA ALA A 19 15.41 32.97 6.94
C ALA A 19 14.26 32.21 6.28
N GLN A 20 14.55 31.45 5.23
CA GLN A 20 13.71 30.34 4.83
C GLN A 20 13.74 29.38 6.02
N ALA A 21 12.75 29.51 6.93
CA ALA A 21 12.57 28.59 8.01
C ALA A 21 12.48 27.20 7.35
N ASP A 22 13.32 26.26 7.76
CA ASP A 22 13.27 24.87 7.32
C ASP A 22 11.79 24.45 7.30
N SER A 23 11.27 24.11 6.13
CA SER A 23 9.86 23.73 5.94
C SER A 23 9.49 22.50 6.76
N VAL A 24 10.50 21.71 7.17
CA VAL A 24 10.40 20.60 8.11
C VAL A 24 11.40 20.81 9.26
N TYR A 25 10.97 20.62 10.50
CA TYR A 25 11.79 20.91 11.66
C TYR A 25 11.68 19.88 12.77
N VAL A 26 12.77 19.81 13.56
CA VAL A 26 12.80 19.27 14.93
C VAL A 26 13.42 20.39 15.79
N ARG A 27 12.67 20.87 16.78
CA ARG A 27 13.11 21.88 17.75
C ARG A 27 13.24 21.21 19.10
N THR A 28 14.35 21.42 19.79
CA THR A 28 14.59 20.89 21.13
C THR A 28 14.37 21.98 22.15
N GLY A 29 13.62 21.71 23.20
CA GLY A 29 13.40 22.60 24.31
C GLY A 29 14.66 22.84 25.15
N ALA A 30 14.62 23.82 26.06
CA ALA A 30 15.77 24.26 26.81
C ALA A 30 16.39 23.21 27.75
N ASP A 31 15.58 22.28 28.24
CA ASP A 31 16.03 21.17 29.10
C ASP A 31 16.56 19.95 28.35
N GLY A 32 16.48 19.95 27.00
CA GLY A 32 16.92 18.88 26.14
C GLY A 32 16.03 17.63 26.18
N LYS A 33 14.82 17.72 26.78
CA LYS A 33 13.88 16.61 26.95
C LYS A 33 12.49 16.86 26.36
N ASP A 34 12.33 17.99 25.72
CA ASP A 34 11.14 18.37 24.96
C ASP A 34 11.51 18.53 23.49
N TRP A 35 10.74 17.96 22.59
CA TRP A 35 10.97 18.03 21.15
C TRP A 35 9.67 18.36 20.44
N THR A 36 9.70 19.39 19.61
CA THR A 36 8.61 19.68 18.67
C THR A 36 9.06 19.28 17.27
N ILE A 37 8.36 18.35 16.67
CA ILE A 37 8.61 17.85 15.32
C ILE A 37 7.44 18.20 14.43
N GLY A 38 7.69 18.69 13.22
CA GLY A 38 6.61 19.10 12.33
C GLY A 38 7.08 19.77 11.06
N ASN A 39 6.09 20.30 10.37
CA ASN A 39 6.24 21.08 9.16
C ASN A 39 5.27 22.28 9.16
N ALA A 40 5.05 22.93 8.01
CA ALA A 40 4.12 24.07 7.90
C ALA A 40 2.63 23.71 8.15
N ILE A 41 2.27 22.43 8.20
CA ILE A 41 0.87 21.97 8.28
C ILE A 41 0.55 21.40 9.64
N ALA A 42 1.43 20.58 10.21
CA ALA A 42 1.19 19.88 11.47
C ALA A 42 2.46 19.76 12.30
N GLU A 43 2.29 19.76 13.62
CA GLU A 43 3.38 19.53 14.56
C GLU A 43 2.95 18.63 15.72
N ARG A 44 3.91 17.82 16.21
CA ARG A 44 3.77 16.97 17.40
C ARG A 44 4.84 17.35 18.40
N GLU A 45 4.43 17.53 19.65
CA GLU A 45 5.34 17.78 20.76
C GLU A 45 5.49 16.50 21.58
N VAL A 46 6.71 16.02 21.71
CA VAL A 46 7.07 14.82 22.49
C VAL A 46 7.94 15.25 23.67
N ARG A 47 7.66 14.73 24.86
CA ARG A 47 8.39 15.07 26.09
C ARG A 47 8.83 13.83 26.84
N PHE A 48 9.97 13.93 27.50
CA PHE A 48 10.38 12.97 28.53
C PHE A 48 10.36 13.62 29.92
N ASP A 49 9.56 13.09 30.82
CA ASP A 49 9.48 13.50 32.22
C ASP A 49 9.81 12.31 33.14
N PRO A 50 10.67 12.49 34.17
CA PRO A 50 11.06 11.40 35.06
C PRO A 50 9.92 10.73 35.84
N ARG A 51 8.75 11.38 35.93
CA ARG A 51 7.55 10.81 36.58
C ARG A 51 6.57 10.21 35.56
N ARG A 52 6.42 10.87 34.40
CA ARG A 52 5.45 10.51 33.36
C ARG A 52 6.03 9.63 32.25
N GLY A 53 7.37 9.57 32.12
CA GLY A 53 8.03 8.88 31.04
C GLY A 53 8.03 9.65 29.73
N LEU A 54 8.04 8.93 28.61
CA LEU A 54 7.97 9.47 27.26
C LEU A 54 6.50 9.54 26.83
N TYR A 55 6.05 10.73 26.43
CA TYR A 55 4.65 10.96 26.01
C TYR A 55 4.53 12.11 25.01
N THR A 56 3.47 12.05 24.19
CA THR A 56 3.06 13.16 23.35
C THR A 56 2.30 14.21 24.19
N ALA A 57 2.78 15.45 24.18
CA ALA A 57 2.19 16.54 24.95
C ALA A 57 1.15 17.33 24.14
N SER A 58 1.39 17.46 22.82
CA SER A 58 0.55 18.22 21.90
C SER A 58 0.64 17.61 20.50
N TRP A 59 -0.45 17.68 19.74
CA TRP A 59 -0.49 17.37 18.31
C TRP A 59 -1.41 18.35 17.62
N ARG A 60 -0.84 19.30 16.92
CA ARG A 60 -1.55 20.45 16.36
C ARG A 60 -1.60 20.43 14.85
N HIS A 61 -2.76 20.79 14.32
CA HIS A 61 -2.90 21.17 12.92
C HIS A 61 -2.72 22.69 12.80
N LEU A 62 -1.61 23.13 12.23
CA LEU A 62 -1.20 24.55 12.25
C LEU A 62 -2.09 25.46 11.39
N VAL A 63 -2.77 24.90 10.38
CA VAL A 63 -3.67 25.67 9.52
C VAL A 63 -5.01 25.98 10.20
N THR A 64 -5.53 25.03 11.01
CA THR A 64 -6.80 25.23 11.75
C THR A 64 -6.59 25.70 13.19
N GLY A 65 -5.38 25.50 13.73
CA GLY A 65 -5.05 25.81 15.12
C GLY A 65 -5.50 24.77 16.13
N THR A 66 -6.09 23.66 15.66
CA THR A 66 -6.65 22.61 16.53
C THR A 66 -5.56 21.75 17.12
N ASP A 67 -5.57 21.56 18.45
CA ASP A 67 -4.78 20.53 19.14
C ASP A 67 -5.67 19.35 19.49
N LEU A 68 -5.34 18.19 18.92
CA LEU A 68 -6.13 16.96 19.09
C LEU A 68 -5.72 16.16 20.34
N MET A 69 -4.72 16.60 21.09
CA MET A 69 -4.28 15.88 22.27
C MET A 69 -5.08 16.29 23.50
N ASN A 70 -5.61 15.32 24.22
CA ASN A 70 -6.21 15.56 25.53
C ASN A 70 -5.14 15.56 26.63
N VAL A 71 -4.55 16.70 26.89
CA VAL A 71 -3.52 16.86 27.93
C VAL A 71 -4.09 16.56 29.32
N ALA A 72 -5.34 16.85 29.59
CA ALA A 72 -6.00 16.57 30.88
C ALA A 72 -6.27 15.06 31.09
N GLY A 73 -6.39 14.29 30.00
CA GLY A 73 -6.57 12.84 30.02
C GLY A 73 -5.28 12.05 30.28
N ALA A 74 -4.13 12.70 30.43
CA ALA A 74 -2.84 12.05 30.67
C ALA A 74 -2.76 11.21 31.95
N HIS A 75 -3.71 11.33 32.85
CA HIS A 75 -3.87 10.47 34.02
C HIS A 75 -4.75 9.23 33.78
N ARG A 76 -5.38 9.15 32.59
CA ARG A 76 -6.19 7.99 32.22
C ARG A 76 -5.32 6.95 31.53
N ARG A 77 -5.68 5.69 31.69
CA ARG A 77 -4.95 4.54 31.11
C ARG A 77 -4.82 4.74 29.60
N GLY A 78 -3.60 4.65 29.06
CA GLY A 78 -3.38 4.55 27.63
C GLY A 78 -2.52 5.62 26.96
N GLY A 79 -1.97 6.61 27.65
CA GLY A 79 -1.07 7.60 27.05
C GLY A 79 0.40 7.19 27.05
N SER A 80 0.76 6.08 26.42
CA SER A 80 2.14 5.62 26.36
C SER A 80 2.64 5.58 24.95
N GLU A 81 3.83 6.16 24.70
CA GLU A 81 4.46 6.12 23.36
C GLU A 81 4.71 4.68 22.90
N PHE A 82 4.87 3.74 23.80
CA PHE A 82 5.01 2.32 23.52
C PHE A 82 4.69 1.48 24.77
N SER A 83 4.35 0.20 24.56
CA SER A 83 4.28 -0.81 25.61
C SER A 83 4.56 -2.20 25.07
N PHE A 84 5.13 -3.08 25.88
CA PHE A 84 5.39 -4.47 25.55
C PHE A 84 5.62 -5.32 26.81
N LEU A 85 5.54 -6.63 26.66
CA LEU A 85 6.05 -7.55 27.67
C LEU A 85 7.47 -7.98 27.28
N ALA A 86 8.36 -8.00 28.26
CA ALA A 86 9.68 -8.63 28.16
C ALA A 86 9.71 -9.80 29.13
N ASP A 87 9.60 -11.02 28.63
CA ASP A 87 9.21 -12.22 29.35
C ASP A 87 7.82 -12.00 30.00
N ALA A 88 7.73 -11.95 31.32
CA ALA A 88 6.48 -11.68 32.04
C ALA A 88 6.34 -10.23 32.53
N ASP A 89 7.35 -9.38 32.32
CA ASP A 89 7.37 -8.03 32.87
C ASP A 89 6.85 -6.99 31.86
N SER A 90 5.88 -6.21 32.32
CA SER A 90 5.29 -5.14 31.51
C SER A 90 6.17 -3.87 31.54
N LEU A 91 6.54 -3.39 30.38
CA LEU A 91 7.29 -2.15 30.18
C LEU A 91 6.46 -1.19 29.32
N ALA A 92 6.25 0.03 29.82
CA ALA A 92 5.49 1.07 29.14
C ALA A 92 6.23 2.40 29.16
N GLY A 93 6.23 3.11 28.04
CA GLY A 93 6.89 4.42 27.92
C GLY A 93 6.37 5.45 28.91
N SER A 94 5.09 5.37 29.30
CA SER A 94 4.44 6.25 30.27
C SER A 94 4.84 6.04 31.73
N ASN A 95 5.65 5.04 32.04
CA ASN A 95 6.17 4.83 33.40
C ASN A 95 7.55 5.47 33.55
N GLY A 96 7.60 6.76 33.91
CA GLY A 96 8.85 7.49 34.00
C GLY A 96 9.87 6.92 34.97
N SER A 97 9.42 6.31 36.06
CA SER A 97 10.31 5.66 37.06
C SER A 97 11.03 4.42 36.49
N ALA A 98 10.48 3.79 35.46
CA ALA A 98 11.06 2.61 34.82
C ALA A 98 12.22 2.97 33.86
N TRP A 99 12.34 4.24 33.45
CA TRP A 99 13.25 4.66 32.39
C TRP A 99 14.29 5.68 32.84
N GLU A 100 15.44 5.59 32.21
CA GLU A 100 16.48 6.61 32.20
C GLU A 100 16.57 7.17 30.78
N PHE A 101 16.53 8.50 30.65
CA PHE A 101 16.84 9.18 29.39
C PHE A 101 18.33 9.08 29.11
N VAL A 102 18.69 8.58 27.93
CA VAL A 102 20.09 8.39 27.54
C VAL A 102 20.55 9.48 26.57
N ALA A 103 19.83 9.67 25.48
CA ALA A 103 20.18 10.65 24.44
C ALA A 103 19.00 10.93 23.52
N ALA A 104 19.06 12.07 22.84
CA ALA A 104 18.23 12.35 21.67
C ALA A 104 19.08 12.97 20.55
N GLU A 105 18.79 12.58 19.32
CA GLU A 105 19.51 13.01 18.14
C GLU A 105 18.54 13.37 17.02
N THR A 106 18.93 14.28 16.16
CA THR A 106 18.18 14.65 14.95
C THR A 106 19.04 14.49 13.73
N GLN A 107 18.49 13.86 12.69
CA GLN A 107 19.18 13.70 11.40
C GLN A 107 18.25 14.00 10.22
N ARG A 108 18.84 14.27 9.06
CA ARG A 108 18.08 14.41 7.81
C ARG A 108 17.58 13.02 7.34
N LEU A 109 16.42 13.00 6.73
CA LEU A 109 15.79 11.80 6.19
C LEU A 109 15.36 12.06 4.73
N ALA A 110 15.64 11.10 3.84
CA ALA A 110 15.13 11.16 2.48
C ALA A 110 13.60 10.87 2.43
N PRO A 111 12.86 11.41 1.44
CA PRO A 111 13.31 12.31 0.40
C PRO A 111 13.53 13.76 0.89
N SER A 112 12.76 14.29 1.78
CA SER A 112 12.89 15.65 2.34
C SER A 112 12.27 15.66 3.74
N GLY A 113 12.95 15.02 4.68
CA GLY A 113 12.45 14.84 6.04
C GLY A 113 13.50 15.05 7.11
N LYS A 114 13.02 14.95 8.34
CA LYS A 114 13.85 14.88 9.55
C LYS A 114 13.42 13.71 10.41
N LEU A 115 14.38 13.09 11.06
CA LEU A 115 14.20 12.00 12.01
C LEU A 115 14.69 12.45 13.38
N LEU A 116 13.81 12.40 14.37
CA LEU A 116 14.15 12.48 15.79
C LEU A 116 14.30 11.07 16.35
N THR A 117 15.39 10.82 17.05
CA THR A 117 15.69 9.56 17.73
C THR A 117 15.82 9.84 19.22
N ILE A 118 15.07 9.12 20.07
CA ILE A 118 15.12 9.26 21.53
C ILE A 118 15.47 7.90 22.13
N LYS A 119 16.57 7.82 22.86
CA LYS A 119 17.05 6.57 23.49
C LYS A 119 16.77 6.58 24.99
N LEU A 120 16.10 5.52 25.42
CA LEU A 120 15.78 5.24 26.82
C LEU A 120 16.43 3.93 27.26
N ARG A 121 16.76 3.84 28.55
CA ARG A 121 17.28 2.63 29.20
C ARG A 121 16.36 2.20 30.32
N ALA A 122 15.97 0.95 30.36
CA ALA A 122 15.19 0.42 31.46
C ALA A 122 16.06 0.28 32.71
N ARG A 123 15.53 0.70 33.87
CA ARG A 123 16.28 0.68 35.14
C ARG A 123 16.32 -0.71 35.76
N ALA A 124 15.23 -1.47 35.64
CA ALA A 124 15.08 -2.79 36.28
C ALA A 124 15.49 -3.94 35.36
N LYS A 125 15.66 -3.73 34.06
CA LYS A 125 16.00 -4.76 33.08
C LYS A 125 17.11 -4.27 32.13
N PRO A 126 17.94 -5.17 31.62
CA PRO A 126 18.99 -4.82 30.68
C PRO A 126 18.43 -4.59 29.26
N ILE A 127 17.53 -3.65 29.12
CA ILE A 127 16.84 -3.32 27.85
C ILE A 127 17.05 -1.85 27.54
N ASP A 128 17.45 -1.54 26.32
CA ASP A 128 17.35 -0.20 25.75
C ASP A 128 16.16 -0.15 24.78
N VAL A 129 15.41 0.97 24.78
CA VAL A 129 14.39 1.30 23.80
C VAL A 129 14.80 2.59 23.09
N THR A 130 14.73 2.55 21.76
CA THR A 130 14.94 3.75 20.93
C THR A 130 13.63 4.06 20.22
N ALA A 131 13.05 5.21 20.47
CA ALA A 131 11.86 5.70 19.76
C ALA A 131 12.29 6.63 18.61
N PHE A 132 11.69 6.44 17.46
CA PHE A 132 11.97 7.16 16.23
C PHE A 132 10.70 7.89 15.77
N TYR A 133 10.88 9.16 15.37
CA TYR A 133 9.81 10.01 14.83
C TYR A 133 10.30 10.68 13.56
N ALA A 134 9.69 10.33 12.44
CA ALA A 134 9.99 10.90 11.14
C ALA A 134 8.90 11.87 10.70
N VAL A 135 9.30 13.02 10.15
CA VAL A 135 8.42 14.02 9.53
C VAL A 135 8.93 14.38 8.16
N TYR A 136 8.00 14.72 7.25
CA TYR A 136 8.30 15.01 5.86
C TYR A 136 7.75 16.37 5.46
N GLU A 137 8.45 17.08 4.58
CA GLU A 137 8.16 18.47 4.23
C GLU A 137 6.73 18.66 3.68
N ALA A 138 6.33 17.80 2.75
CA ALA A 138 5.10 17.97 2.00
C ALA A 138 3.87 17.27 2.61
N HIS A 139 4.04 16.57 3.73
CA HIS A 139 3.00 15.70 4.29
C HIS A 139 2.72 16.00 5.76
N PRO A 140 1.45 16.19 6.15
CA PRO A 140 1.06 16.36 7.56
C PRO A 140 1.09 15.02 8.31
N VAL A 141 2.20 14.29 8.20
CA VAL A 141 2.37 12.92 8.71
C VAL A 141 3.53 12.86 9.68
N VAL A 142 3.31 12.23 10.82
CA VAL A 142 4.37 11.73 11.69
C VAL A 142 4.40 10.21 11.58
N ARG A 143 5.54 9.68 11.18
CA ARG A 143 5.82 8.25 11.12
C ARG A 143 6.65 7.83 12.30
N LYS A 144 6.23 6.81 13.04
CA LYS A 144 6.86 6.40 14.29
C LYS A 144 7.11 4.90 14.34
N TRP A 145 8.21 4.50 15.00
CA TRP A 145 8.54 3.12 15.34
C TRP A 145 9.46 3.08 16.55
N ILE A 146 9.70 1.88 17.08
CA ILE A 146 10.66 1.66 18.17
C ILE A 146 11.65 0.55 17.83
N ALA A 147 12.83 0.63 18.40
CA ALA A 147 13.79 -0.47 18.43
C ALA A 147 14.03 -0.88 19.89
N ILE A 148 14.06 -2.19 20.15
CA ILE A 148 14.26 -2.77 21.49
C ILE A 148 15.53 -3.62 21.43
N THR A 149 16.51 -3.30 22.26
CA THR A 149 17.80 -3.99 22.33
C THR A 149 17.94 -4.76 23.64
N ASN A 150 18.24 -6.05 23.55
CA ASN A 150 18.63 -6.85 24.70
C ASN A 150 20.11 -6.59 25.06
N ARG A 151 20.36 -5.92 26.16
CA ARG A 151 21.72 -5.64 26.70
C ARG A 151 22.16 -6.65 27.74
N GLY A 152 21.32 -7.64 28.03
CA GLY A 152 21.60 -8.67 29.02
C GLY A 152 22.55 -9.76 28.51
N GLN A 153 22.67 -10.79 29.31
CA GLN A 153 23.44 -11.99 29.01
C GLN A 153 22.55 -13.20 28.73
N THR A 154 21.24 -13.04 28.86
CA THR A 154 20.25 -14.09 28.65
C THR A 154 19.29 -13.69 27.53
N LEU A 155 18.68 -14.69 26.93
CA LEU A 155 17.59 -14.50 25.97
C LEU A 155 16.42 -13.80 26.68
N ILE A 156 15.75 -12.87 25.97
CA ILE A 156 14.46 -12.32 26.35
C ILE A 156 13.43 -12.55 25.25
N THR A 157 12.17 -12.70 25.62
CA THR A 157 11.05 -12.83 24.68
C THR A 157 10.15 -11.61 24.78
N LEU A 158 9.96 -10.90 23.66
CA LEU A 158 9.04 -9.78 23.54
C LEU A 158 7.67 -10.28 23.09
N SER A 159 6.61 -9.74 23.68
CA SER A 159 5.23 -9.98 23.26
C SER A 159 4.32 -8.78 23.57
N HIS A 160 3.07 -8.79 23.10
CA HIS A 160 2.07 -7.73 23.35
C HIS A 160 2.58 -6.33 23.01
N LEU A 161 3.23 -6.17 21.86
CA LEU A 161 3.93 -4.96 21.51
C LEU A 161 3.01 -3.93 20.84
N SER A 162 2.83 -2.80 21.51
CA SER A 162 2.27 -1.55 20.96
C SER A 162 3.40 -0.56 20.71
N PHE A 163 3.44 -0.01 19.50
CA PHE A 163 4.50 0.91 19.10
C PHE A 163 4.02 2.36 18.89
N GLU A 164 2.72 2.62 19.07
CA GLU A 164 2.14 3.96 19.06
C GLU A 164 0.90 4.01 19.95
N THR A 165 0.74 5.09 20.70
CA THR A 165 -0.50 5.41 21.40
C THR A 165 -0.74 6.92 21.32
N VAL A 166 -1.91 7.32 20.85
CA VAL A 166 -2.32 8.71 20.70
C VAL A 166 -3.58 8.93 21.51
N ASN A 167 -3.55 9.86 22.46
CA ASN A 167 -4.73 10.33 23.18
C ASN A 167 -5.33 11.52 22.45
N LEU A 168 -6.62 11.50 22.21
CA LEU A 168 -7.32 12.56 21.48
C LEU A 168 -8.08 13.47 22.43
N ALA A 169 -8.24 14.74 22.04
CA ALA A 169 -9.07 15.69 22.78
C ALA A 169 -10.53 15.20 22.86
N PRO A 170 -11.22 15.45 23.99
CA PRO A 170 -12.63 15.09 24.11
C PRO A 170 -13.47 15.78 23.03
N GLY A 171 -14.33 15.03 22.41
CA GLY A 171 -15.27 15.50 21.40
C GLY A 171 -16.13 14.34 20.93
N PRO A 172 -17.15 14.54 20.09
CA PRO A 172 -17.84 13.45 19.45
C PRO A 172 -17.03 12.96 18.24
N PRO A 173 -16.06 12.05 18.42
CA PRO A 173 -15.35 11.51 17.29
C PRO A 173 -16.26 10.56 16.54
N ASN A 174 -16.38 10.74 15.25
CA ASN A 174 -16.82 9.70 14.36
C ASN A 174 -15.59 9.01 13.83
N VAL A 175 -15.51 7.72 14.02
CA VAL A 175 -14.43 6.91 13.47
C VAL A 175 -14.94 6.26 12.20
N LEU A 176 -14.31 6.60 11.09
CA LEU A 176 -14.52 5.92 9.82
C LEU A 176 -13.43 4.88 9.63
N GLN A 177 -13.81 3.62 9.66
CA GLN A 177 -12.91 2.55 9.26
C GLN A 177 -12.77 2.51 7.76
N VAL A 178 -11.56 2.71 7.25
CA VAL A 178 -11.23 2.52 5.84
C VAL A 178 -10.76 1.09 5.67
N SER A 179 -11.63 0.24 5.13
CA SER A 179 -11.33 -1.18 4.97
C SER A 179 -10.36 -1.43 3.82
N ALA A 180 -9.28 -2.14 4.11
CA ALA A 180 -8.41 -2.74 3.12
C ALA A 180 -8.83 -4.17 2.77
N PHE A 181 -9.80 -4.74 3.48
CA PHE A 181 -10.27 -6.08 3.25
C PHE A 181 -11.21 -6.20 2.06
N TYR A 182 -11.13 -7.32 1.42
CA TYR A 182 -11.97 -7.69 0.31
C TYR A 182 -13.46 -7.59 0.64
N GLY A 183 -14.20 -6.85 -0.21
CA GLY A 183 -15.67 -6.74 -0.13
C GLY A 183 -16.21 -6.01 1.10
N SER A 184 -15.37 -5.48 1.97
CA SER A 184 -15.83 -4.69 3.11
C SER A 184 -16.23 -3.30 2.67
N GLN A 185 -17.33 -2.79 3.23
CA GLN A 185 -17.73 -1.41 3.08
C GLN A 185 -17.07 -0.55 4.15
N PRO A 186 -16.71 0.71 3.87
CA PRO A 186 -16.35 1.66 4.91
C PRO A 186 -17.50 1.74 5.92
N ARG A 187 -17.17 1.68 7.19
CA ARG A 187 -18.16 1.77 8.26
C ARG A 187 -17.73 2.76 9.33
N GLU A 188 -18.69 3.43 9.91
CA GLU A 188 -18.46 4.29 11.05
C GLU A 188 -18.52 3.46 12.34
N ILE A 189 -17.53 3.70 13.21
CA ILE A 189 -17.44 3.11 14.53
C ILE A 189 -17.44 4.25 15.54
N PHE A 190 -18.37 4.25 16.48
CA PHE A 190 -18.56 5.37 17.40
C PHE A 190 -17.88 5.18 18.76
N PHE A 191 -17.43 3.97 19.08
CA PHE A 191 -16.91 3.63 20.39
C PHE A 191 -15.69 2.73 20.29
N THR A 192 -15.34 2.13 21.42
CA THR A 192 -14.25 1.19 21.55
C THR A 192 -14.36 0.05 20.55
N GLY A 193 -13.28 -0.26 19.88
CA GLY A 193 -13.24 -1.35 18.95
C GLY A 193 -11.84 -1.71 18.52
N ARG A 194 -11.73 -2.96 18.07
CA ARG A 194 -10.56 -3.50 17.41
C ARG A 194 -10.77 -3.35 15.89
N VAL A 195 -9.72 -2.92 15.21
CA VAL A 195 -9.69 -2.80 13.77
C VAL A 195 -8.43 -3.49 13.27
N ASP A 196 -8.61 -4.44 12.35
CA ASP A 196 -7.51 -5.17 11.71
C ASP A 196 -7.16 -4.59 10.34
N ASP A 197 -7.83 -3.52 9.93
CA ASP A 197 -7.60 -2.85 8.67
C ASP A 197 -6.28 -2.08 8.66
N THR A 198 -5.77 -1.86 7.46
CA THR A 198 -4.54 -1.12 7.21
C THR A 198 -4.62 0.33 7.68
N ALA A 199 -5.79 0.97 7.54
CA ALA A 199 -6.00 2.37 7.89
C ALA A 199 -7.33 2.61 8.59
N VAL A 200 -7.33 3.57 9.51
CA VAL A 200 -8.52 4.09 10.19
C VAL A 200 -8.50 5.60 10.13
N LEU A 201 -9.58 6.21 9.68
CA LEU A 201 -9.78 7.65 9.79
C LEU A 201 -10.64 7.94 11.02
N GLU A 202 -10.03 8.50 12.06
CA GLU A 202 -10.74 9.04 13.20
C GLU A 202 -10.96 10.53 13.01
N ARG A 203 -12.21 10.99 13.03
CA ARG A 203 -12.53 12.38 12.73
C ARG A 203 -13.63 12.94 13.63
N ASN A 204 -13.59 14.25 13.81
CA ASN A 204 -14.68 15.01 14.36
C ASN A 204 -15.70 15.32 13.23
N SER A 205 -16.91 14.79 13.36
CA SER A 205 -17.97 14.95 12.34
C SER A 205 -18.47 16.40 12.17
N LEU A 206 -18.22 17.26 13.16
CA LEU A 206 -18.67 18.65 13.11
C LEU A 206 -17.67 19.55 12.39
N THR A 207 -16.38 19.29 12.55
CA THR A 207 -15.31 20.13 11.95
C THR A 207 -14.68 19.50 10.71
N GLY A 208 -14.83 18.19 10.51
CA GLY A 208 -14.14 17.42 9.47
C GLY A 208 -12.66 17.18 9.74
N GLU A 209 -12.15 17.65 10.88
CA GLU A 209 -10.76 17.43 11.28
C GLU A 209 -10.56 16.03 11.85
N GLY A 210 -9.41 15.42 11.55
CA GLY A 210 -9.12 14.09 12.06
C GLY A 210 -7.72 13.59 11.80
N LEU A 211 -7.50 12.36 12.20
CA LEU A 211 -6.26 11.61 12.01
C LEU A 211 -6.52 10.37 11.16
N MET A 212 -5.78 10.25 10.07
CA MET A 212 -5.67 8.97 9.36
C MET A 212 -4.56 8.17 10.02
N VAL A 213 -4.95 7.10 10.71
CA VAL A 213 -4.03 6.18 11.39
C VAL A 213 -3.73 5.01 10.46
N MET A 214 -2.47 4.86 10.09
CA MET A 214 -1.97 3.83 9.18
C MET A 214 -1.06 2.87 9.94
N ASN A 215 -1.44 1.59 10.03
CA ASN A 215 -0.69 0.54 10.70
C ASN A 215 0.14 -0.23 9.68
N GLU A 216 1.48 -0.15 9.77
CA GLU A 216 2.41 -0.82 8.86
C GLU A 216 2.84 -2.22 9.33
N ALA A 217 2.20 -2.80 10.35
CA ALA A 217 2.42 -4.20 10.69
C ALA A 217 1.95 -5.10 9.52
N PRO A 218 2.67 -6.18 9.19
CA PRO A 218 2.38 -6.97 8.01
C PRO A 218 1.16 -7.87 8.19
N GLY A 219 0.37 -8.01 7.14
CA GLY A 219 -0.74 -8.96 7.03
C GLY A 219 -1.75 -8.86 8.18
N TYR A 220 -2.12 -9.99 8.74
CA TYR A 220 -3.05 -10.07 9.88
C TYR A 220 -2.40 -9.83 11.25
N MET A 221 -1.09 -9.60 11.29
CA MET A 221 -0.40 -9.30 12.56
C MET A 221 -0.68 -7.88 13.04
N LYS A 222 -1.53 -7.10 12.38
CA LYS A 222 -1.86 -5.73 12.75
C LYS A 222 -3.11 -5.67 13.61
N ARG A 223 -3.08 -4.75 14.56
CA ARG A 223 -4.25 -4.35 15.36
C ARG A 223 -4.18 -2.86 15.65
N THR A 224 -5.22 -2.16 15.29
CA THR A 224 -5.46 -0.79 15.72
C THR A 224 -6.63 -0.83 16.69
N GLU A 225 -6.42 -0.37 17.91
CA GLU A 225 -7.43 -0.36 18.95
C GLU A 225 -7.89 1.06 19.24
N LEU A 226 -9.20 1.27 19.25
CA LEU A 226 -9.83 2.53 19.54
C LEU A 226 -10.39 2.46 20.95
N SER A 227 -9.87 3.25 21.87
CA SER A 227 -10.40 3.32 23.23
C SER A 227 -11.62 4.21 23.31
N GLY A 228 -12.56 3.83 24.15
CA GLY A 228 -13.89 4.42 24.23
C GLY A 228 -13.90 5.93 24.45
N TRP A 229 -14.93 6.58 23.93
CA TRP A 229 -15.19 8.02 24.07
C TRP A 229 -14.14 8.91 23.43
N GLY A 230 -13.41 8.42 22.43
CA GLY A 230 -12.35 9.16 21.75
C GLY A 230 -11.12 9.39 22.63
N GLU A 231 -10.88 8.52 23.60
CA GLU A 231 -9.76 8.68 24.55
C GLU A 231 -8.41 8.23 23.99
N GLY A 232 -8.37 7.60 22.83
CA GLY A 232 -7.09 7.28 22.19
C GLY A 232 -7.15 6.21 21.12
N VAL A 233 -6.09 6.19 20.34
CA VAL A 233 -5.79 5.19 19.32
C VAL A 233 -4.51 4.49 19.70
N GLN A 234 -4.52 3.16 19.69
CA GLN A 234 -3.35 2.33 19.93
C GLN A 234 -3.03 1.53 18.68
N VAL A 235 -1.78 1.64 18.19
CA VAL A 235 -1.30 0.91 17.02
C VAL A 235 -0.31 -0.16 17.49
N MET A 236 -0.64 -1.41 17.20
CA MET A 236 0.08 -2.54 17.76
C MET A 236 0.05 -3.75 16.83
N TYR A 237 0.82 -4.77 17.20
CA TYR A 237 0.65 -6.11 16.65
C TYR A 237 -0.59 -6.77 17.26
N ASP A 238 -1.22 -7.67 16.50
CA ASP A 238 -2.28 -8.51 17.06
C ASP A 238 -1.73 -9.40 18.17
N THR A 239 -2.53 -9.57 19.22
CA THR A 239 -2.16 -10.38 20.38
C THR A 239 -3.08 -11.58 20.59
N ASP A 240 -4.18 -11.68 19.84
CA ASP A 240 -5.21 -12.69 20.04
C ASP A 240 -5.15 -13.81 19.01
N LEU A 241 -5.39 -13.48 17.73
CA LEU A 241 -5.47 -14.47 16.66
C LEU A 241 -4.10 -14.78 16.03
N PHE A 242 -3.26 -13.74 15.91
CA PHE A 242 -1.92 -13.82 15.32
C PHE A 242 -0.92 -13.16 16.27
N PRO A 243 -0.65 -13.81 17.43
CA PRO A 243 0.13 -13.21 18.49
C PRO A 243 1.54 -12.85 18.01
N PHE A 244 2.00 -11.70 18.45
CA PHE A 244 3.37 -11.27 18.24
C PHE A 244 4.26 -11.87 19.32
N GLU A 245 5.31 -12.56 18.89
CA GLU A 245 6.45 -12.92 19.74
C GLU A 245 7.75 -12.62 19.01
N ARG A 246 8.78 -12.25 19.78
CA ARG A 246 10.13 -12.06 19.31
C ARG A 246 11.15 -12.40 20.34
N SER A 247 11.95 -13.42 20.09
CA SER A 247 13.09 -13.78 20.92
C SER A 247 14.31 -12.95 20.56
N LEU A 248 14.95 -12.33 21.55
CA LEU A 248 16.18 -11.54 21.37
C LEU A 248 17.33 -12.18 22.13
N GLN A 249 18.37 -12.57 21.41
CA GLN A 249 19.64 -12.99 21.99
C GLN A 249 20.36 -11.80 22.65
N PRO A 250 21.36 -12.05 23.54
CA PRO A 250 22.23 -11.00 24.06
C PRO A 250 22.81 -10.14 22.92
N GLY A 251 22.64 -8.82 23.00
CA GLY A 251 23.08 -7.84 22.02
C GLY A 251 22.16 -7.67 20.81
N GLU A 252 21.15 -8.51 20.62
CA GLU A 252 20.23 -8.42 19.48
C GLU A 252 19.25 -7.25 19.64
N THR A 253 18.90 -6.64 18.50
CA THR A 253 17.91 -5.56 18.42
C THR A 253 16.75 -5.95 17.51
N PHE A 254 15.54 -5.78 17.99
CA PHE A 254 14.32 -5.87 17.20
C PHE A 254 13.82 -4.46 16.87
N THR A 255 13.43 -4.23 15.62
CA THR A 255 12.76 -3.00 15.19
C THR A 255 11.31 -3.30 14.86
N SER A 256 10.39 -2.56 15.46
CA SER A 256 8.95 -2.73 15.26
C SER A 256 8.52 -2.36 13.83
N ALA A 257 7.32 -2.77 13.46
CA ALA A 257 6.57 -2.09 12.40
C ALA A 257 6.41 -0.59 12.71
N ARG A 258 5.86 0.15 11.76
CA ARG A 258 5.70 1.61 11.88
C ARG A 258 4.23 1.97 11.95
N SER A 259 3.91 3.04 12.64
CA SER A 259 2.67 3.78 12.52
C SER A 259 2.93 5.05 11.73
N SER A 260 2.06 5.36 10.78
CA SER A 260 2.04 6.65 10.10
C SER A 260 0.71 7.33 10.41
N ILE A 261 0.75 8.46 11.07
CA ILE A 261 -0.46 9.20 11.44
C ILE A 261 -0.46 10.54 10.73
N ALA A 262 -1.48 10.74 9.89
CA ALA A 262 -1.65 11.93 9.08
C ALA A 262 -2.75 12.82 9.66
N PHE A 263 -2.49 14.11 9.75
CA PHE A 263 -3.53 15.10 9.98
C PHE A 263 -4.34 15.33 8.71
N CYS A 264 -5.66 15.26 8.78
CA CYS A 264 -6.57 15.43 7.65
C CYS A 264 -7.70 16.39 7.99
N VAL A 265 -8.24 17.04 6.96
CA VAL A 265 -9.45 17.88 7.08
C VAL A 265 -10.34 17.62 5.87
N ASP A 266 -11.50 17.03 6.10
CA ASP A 266 -12.44 16.71 5.03
C ASP A 266 -12.86 17.94 4.23
N GLY A 267 -12.82 17.80 2.90
CA GLY A 267 -13.27 18.86 1.98
C GLY A 267 -12.36 20.10 1.92
N ARG A 268 -11.18 20.10 2.56
CA ARG A 268 -10.28 21.24 2.59
C ARG A 268 -9.04 21.08 1.72
N GLY A 269 -9.23 21.12 0.40
CA GLY A 269 -8.13 21.13 -0.56
C GLY A 269 -7.14 20.00 -0.34
N THR A 270 -5.85 20.31 -0.30
CA THR A 270 -4.77 19.31 -0.14
C THR A 270 -4.66 18.69 1.26
N ALA A 271 -5.43 19.17 2.24
CA ALA A 271 -5.53 18.56 3.56
C ALA A 271 -6.56 17.43 3.62
N ASP A 272 -7.38 17.25 2.58
CA ASP A 272 -8.33 16.14 2.47
C ASP A 272 -7.59 14.80 2.40
N PRO A 273 -8.06 13.75 3.11
CA PRO A 273 -7.40 12.45 3.13
C PRO A 273 -7.21 11.83 1.73
N ARG A 274 -8.08 12.17 0.77
CA ARG A 274 -7.97 11.72 -0.64
C ARG A 274 -6.77 12.31 -1.40
N TRP A 275 -6.18 13.37 -0.89
CA TRP A 275 -4.90 13.92 -1.36
C TRP A 275 -3.74 13.50 -0.48
N VAL A 276 -3.93 13.53 0.85
CA VAL A 276 -2.85 13.28 1.82
C VAL A 276 -2.35 11.85 1.72
N VAL A 277 -3.25 10.87 1.75
CA VAL A 277 -2.87 9.45 1.83
C VAL A 277 -2.22 8.95 0.55
N PRO A 278 -2.80 9.11 -0.65
CA PRO A 278 -2.14 8.67 -1.89
C PRO A 278 -0.79 9.35 -2.11
N SER A 279 -0.71 10.65 -1.86
CA SER A 279 0.55 11.40 -2.01
C SER A 279 1.64 10.91 -1.04
N TYR A 280 1.30 10.71 0.24
CA TYR A 280 2.23 10.21 1.23
C TYR A 280 2.68 8.77 0.93
N THR A 281 1.75 7.89 0.65
CA THR A 281 2.05 6.47 0.39
C THR A 281 2.92 6.31 -0.86
N SER A 282 2.62 7.02 -1.93
CA SER A 282 3.42 6.95 -3.16
C SER A 282 4.81 7.57 -3.03
N GLN A 283 4.96 8.64 -2.21
CA GLN A 283 6.24 9.34 -2.09
C GLN A 283 7.17 8.76 -1.01
N VAL A 284 6.60 8.17 0.04
CA VAL A 284 7.35 7.78 1.23
C VAL A 284 7.36 6.28 1.47
N LEU A 285 6.25 5.59 1.22
CA LEU A 285 6.14 4.16 1.54
C LEU A 285 6.52 3.26 0.37
N MET A 286 6.15 3.64 -0.85
CA MET A 286 6.46 2.84 -2.04
C MET A 286 7.96 2.90 -2.37
N LYS A 287 8.55 1.76 -2.65
CA LYS A 287 9.99 1.63 -2.93
C LYS A 287 10.43 2.43 -4.16
N LYS A 288 9.60 2.50 -5.20
CA LYS A 288 9.87 3.23 -6.45
C LYS A 288 9.39 4.70 -6.44
N GLY A 289 8.72 5.12 -5.39
CA GLY A 289 8.33 6.51 -5.18
C GLY A 289 7.43 7.07 -6.28
N THR A 290 7.46 8.38 -6.45
CA THR A 290 6.60 9.12 -7.39
C THR A 290 6.87 8.86 -8.87
N ALA A 291 8.05 8.37 -9.21
CA ALA A 291 8.39 7.99 -10.59
C ALA A 291 7.69 6.69 -11.03
N TYR A 292 7.05 5.99 -10.10
CA TYR A 292 6.38 4.74 -10.41
C TYR A 292 5.11 4.95 -11.23
N GLN A 293 5.12 4.38 -12.42
CA GLN A 293 3.96 4.27 -13.29
C GLN A 293 3.81 2.80 -13.68
N PRO A 294 2.75 2.11 -13.22
CA PRO A 294 2.56 0.71 -13.57
C PRO A 294 2.39 0.53 -15.08
N PRO A 295 3.07 -0.46 -15.69
CA PRO A 295 2.90 -0.77 -17.09
C PRO A 295 1.51 -1.36 -17.35
N TRP A 296 1.07 -1.37 -18.60
CA TRP A 296 -0.06 -2.15 -19.05
C TRP A 296 0.33 -3.62 -19.14
N ILE A 297 -0.28 -4.46 -18.28
CA ILE A 297 0.05 -5.88 -18.15
C ILE A 297 -1.04 -6.72 -18.81
N TYR A 298 -0.64 -7.74 -19.57
CA TYR A 298 -1.50 -8.88 -19.90
C TYR A 298 -1.05 -10.10 -19.11
N ASN A 299 -2.01 -10.88 -18.61
CA ASN A 299 -1.76 -12.11 -17.89
C ASN A 299 -2.60 -13.25 -18.46
N THR A 300 -1.99 -14.43 -18.62
CA THR A 300 -2.61 -15.58 -19.29
C THR A 300 -3.48 -16.44 -18.37
N TRP A 301 -3.64 -16.12 -17.06
CA TRP A 301 -4.34 -16.99 -16.12
C TRP A 301 -5.74 -17.37 -16.63
N GLU A 302 -6.58 -16.44 -16.90
CA GLU A 302 -7.88 -16.72 -17.48
C GLU A 302 -7.99 -16.31 -18.95
N PRO A 303 -8.60 -17.15 -19.78
CA PRO A 303 -9.31 -18.40 -19.47
C PRO A 303 -8.44 -19.67 -19.62
N PHE A 304 -7.09 -19.51 -19.69
CA PHE A 304 -6.22 -20.62 -20.09
C PHE A 304 -5.72 -21.45 -18.91
N GLU A 305 -5.63 -20.85 -17.72
CA GLU A 305 -5.08 -21.49 -16.53
C GLU A 305 -3.75 -22.23 -16.86
N ARG A 306 -3.55 -23.42 -16.34
CA ARG A 306 -2.37 -24.25 -16.64
C ARG A 306 -2.40 -24.89 -18.04
N GLY A 307 -3.43 -24.65 -18.84
CA GLY A 307 -3.56 -25.15 -20.22
C GLY A 307 -2.94 -24.23 -21.28
N ILE A 308 -2.28 -23.15 -20.90
CA ILE A 308 -1.60 -22.25 -21.84
C ILE A 308 -0.48 -23.00 -22.58
N THR A 309 -0.46 -22.93 -23.91
CA THR A 309 0.54 -23.57 -24.76
C THR A 309 1.36 -22.56 -25.53
N ARG A 310 2.50 -22.96 -26.06
CA ARG A 310 3.32 -22.15 -26.96
C ARG A 310 2.51 -21.54 -28.11
N SER A 311 1.70 -22.33 -28.80
CA SER A 311 0.90 -21.84 -29.94
C SER A 311 -0.07 -20.72 -29.53
N ILE A 312 -0.85 -20.97 -28.45
CA ILE A 312 -1.76 -19.96 -27.91
C ILE A 312 -1.00 -18.71 -27.50
N THR A 313 0.13 -18.88 -26.82
CA THR A 313 0.97 -17.76 -26.37
C THR A 313 1.44 -16.87 -27.54
N MET A 314 1.89 -17.46 -28.63
CA MET A 314 2.36 -16.71 -29.82
C MET A 314 1.25 -15.89 -30.44
N ASP A 315 0.02 -16.44 -30.56
CA ASP A 315 -1.14 -15.72 -31.06
C ASP A 315 -1.54 -14.55 -30.17
N LEU A 316 -1.52 -14.77 -28.84
CA LEU A 316 -1.83 -13.73 -27.85
C LEU A 316 -0.80 -12.59 -27.83
N ILE A 317 0.50 -12.89 -28.04
CA ILE A 317 1.55 -11.89 -28.16
C ILE A 317 1.27 -10.95 -29.33
N ALA A 318 0.80 -11.46 -30.47
CA ALA A 318 0.46 -10.63 -31.62
C ALA A 318 -0.67 -9.65 -31.30
N ALA A 319 -1.74 -10.12 -30.63
CA ALA A 319 -2.87 -9.28 -30.22
C ALA A 319 -2.47 -8.26 -29.14
N ALA A 320 -1.75 -8.68 -28.11
CA ALA A 320 -1.25 -7.80 -27.04
C ALA A 320 -0.35 -6.67 -27.57
N GLY A 321 0.53 -6.99 -28.50
CA GLY A 321 1.38 -5.98 -29.16
C GLY A 321 0.57 -4.97 -29.98
N ARG A 322 -0.50 -5.39 -30.68
CA ARG A 322 -1.40 -4.49 -31.40
C ARG A 322 -2.17 -3.57 -30.47
N MET A 323 -2.60 -4.09 -29.31
CA MET A 323 -3.22 -3.28 -28.25
C MET A 323 -2.24 -2.32 -27.56
N GLY A 324 -0.93 -2.46 -27.79
CA GLY A 324 0.08 -1.58 -27.22
C GLY A 324 0.34 -1.82 -25.73
N LEU A 325 0.19 -3.06 -25.26
CA LEU A 325 0.53 -3.45 -23.91
C LEU A 325 2.05 -3.42 -23.68
N ASP A 326 2.49 -3.31 -22.43
CA ASP A 326 3.91 -3.18 -22.07
C ASP A 326 4.52 -4.50 -21.60
N VAL A 327 3.72 -5.32 -20.92
CA VAL A 327 4.16 -6.59 -20.34
C VAL A 327 3.22 -7.72 -20.77
N PHE A 328 3.81 -8.80 -21.24
CA PHE A 328 3.10 -10.05 -21.51
C PHE A 328 3.51 -11.08 -20.47
N THR A 329 2.58 -11.51 -19.62
CA THR A 329 2.85 -12.43 -18.51
C THR A 329 2.31 -13.82 -18.79
N ILE A 330 3.17 -14.82 -18.70
CA ILE A 330 2.74 -16.23 -18.62
C ILE A 330 2.52 -16.56 -17.14
N ASP A 331 1.27 -16.88 -16.79
CA ASP A 331 0.88 -17.30 -15.44
C ASP A 331 1.29 -18.75 -15.15
N ASP A 332 0.73 -19.39 -14.13
CA ASP A 332 1.01 -20.79 -13.79
C ASP A 332 0.82 -21.74 -14.98
N GLY A 333 1.69 -22.73 -15.12
CA GLY A 333 1.68 -23.76 -16.18
C GLY A 333 2.95 -23.82 -17.02
N TRP A 334 3.81 -22.79 -17.03
CA TRP A 334 5.06 -22.82 -17.77
C TRP A 334 6.13 -23.72 -17.13
N GLN A 335 6.04 -23.94 -15.81
CA GLN A 335 6.98 -24.76 -15.03
C GLN A 335 6.61 -26.25 -15.11
N ALA A 336 7.62 -27.11 -15.15
CA ALA A 336 7.44 -28.55 -15.01
C ALA A 336 7.02 -28.92 -13.58
N ASP A 337 7.74 -28.36 -12.59
CA ASP A 337 7.52 -28.54 -11.16
C ASP A 337 7.63 -27.19 -10.43
N TYR A 338 6.86 -26.98 -9.36
CA TYR A 338 7.01 -25.80 -8.53
C TYR A 338 8.32 -25.86 -7.72
N GLY A 339 9.02 -24.76 -7.63
CA GLY A 339 10.24 -24.63 -6.82
C GLY A 339 11.54 -24.85 -7.58
N ASP A 340 11.48 -25.17 -8.87
CA ASP A 340 12.62 -25.09 -9.77
C ASP A 340 12.28 -24.20 -10.98
N ASN A 341 13.26 -23.99 -11.86
CA ASN A 341 13.08 -23.18 -13.07
C ASN A 341 12.95 -24.06 -14.34
N ALA A 342 12.68 -25.34 -14.17
CA ALA A 342 12.52 -26.26 -15.30
C ALA A 342 11.22 -25.94 -16.07
N ILE A 343 11.37 -25.84 -17.40
CA ILE A 343 10.25 -25.49 -18.27
C ILE A 343 9.42 -26.73 -18.57
N ASN A 344 8.10 -26.59 -18.56
CA ASN A 344 7.17 -27.62 -18.99
C ASN A 344 7.26 -27.82 -20.52
N ARG A 345 8.13 -28.75 -20.93
CA ARG A 345 8.38 -29.06 -22.36
C ARG A 345 7.19 -29.66 -23.11
N LYS A 346 6.15 -30.09 -22.40
CA LYS A 346 4.91 -30.55 -23.03
C LYS A 346 4.07 -29.39 -23.57
N LEU A 347 4.15 -28.22 -22.93
CA LEU A 347 3.40 -27.04 -23.30
C LEU A 347 4.26 -26.01 -24.07
N PHE A 348 5.56 -25.99 -23.79
CA PHE A 348 6.57 -25.10 -24.36
C PHE A 348 7.77 -25.90 -24.84
N GLU A 349 7.59 -26.63 -25.93
CA GLU A 349 8.56 -27.61 -26.47
C GLU A 349 9.95 -27.00 -26.74
N ASN A 350 9.98 -25.75 -27.23
CA ASN A 350 11.21 -25.01 -27.53
C ASN A 350 11.75 -24.18 -26.34
N GLY A 351 11.03 -24.18 -25.21
CA GLY A 351 11.35 -23.32 -24.07
C GLY A 351 10.72 -21.93 -24.16
N LEU A 352 11.24 -20.97 -23.39
CA LEU A 352 10.71 -19.63 -23.34
C LEU A 352 11.55 -18.60 -24.13
N ASP A 353 12.71 -18.97 -24.68
CA ASP A 353 13.59 -18.03 -25.37
C ASP A 353 12.92 -17.46 -26.65
N GLU A 354 12.19 -18.28 -27.42
CA GLU A 354 11.43 -17.81 -28.56
C GLU A 354 10.23 -16.92 -28.18
N ILE A 355 9.59 -17.23 -27.03
CA ILE A 355 8.51 -16.41 -26.48
C ILE A 355 9.04 -15.04 -26.09
N GLN A 356 10.17 -15.00 -25.37
CA GLN A 356 10.83 -13.74 -25.03
C GLN A 356 11.13 -12.91 -26.28
N ALA A 357 11.76 -13.52 -27.30
CA ALA A 357 12.09 -12.85 -28.54
C ALA A 357 10.83 -12.30 -29.25
N ALA A 358 9.74 -13.08 -29.27
CA ALA A 358 8.48 -12.63 -29.87
C ALA A 358 7.87 -11.44 -29.11
N VAL A 359 7.88 -11.47 -27.77
CA VAL A 359 7.40 -10.39 -26.90
C VAL A 359 8.23 -9.12 -27.15
N GLU A 360 9.55 -9.23 -27.18
CA GLU A 360 10.47 -8.09 -27.40
C GLU A 360 10.29 -7.49 -28.82
N THR A 361 10.05 -8.33 -29.83
CA THR A 361 9.80 -7.87 -31.20
C THR A 361 8.53 -7.00 -31.29
N LYS A 362 7.60 -7.17 -30.39
CA LYS A 362 6.38 -6.34 -30.26
C LYS A 362 6.56 -5.11 -29.35
N GLY A 363 7.77 -4.84 -28.88
CA GLY A 363 8.07 -3.74 -27.96
C GLY A 363 7.61 -3.97 -26.53
N MET A 364 7.21 -5.18 -26.18
CA MET A 364 6.82 -5.58 -24.85
C MET A 364 7.98 -6.22 -24.09
N ARG A 365 7.75 -6.50 -22.80
CA ARG A 365 8.65 -7.28 -21.94
C ARG A 365 7.93 -8.50 -21.39
N LEU A 366 8.69 -9.57 -21.16
CA LEU A 366 8.13 -10.78 -20.56
C LEU A 366 7.91 -10.62 -19.06
N GLY A 367 6.81 -11.19 -18.56
CA GLY A 367 6.52 -11.43 -17.16
C GLY A 367 6.30 -12.92 -16.90
N LEU A 368 6.57 -13.38 -15.68
CA LEU A 368 6.33 -14.76 -15.26
C LEU A 368 5.68 -14.81 -13.88
N TRP A 369 4.81 -15.81 -13.70
CA TRP A 369 4.31 -16.23 -12.41
C TRP A 369 5.31 -17.19 -11.75
N VAL A 370 5.51 -17.08 -10.43
CA VAL A 370 6.36 -17.97 -9.66
C VAL A 370 5.75 -18.26 -8.28
N PRO A 371 5.80 -19.52 -7.80
CA PRO A 371 5.48 -19.82 -6.42
C PRO A 371 6.67 -19.46 -5.54
N LEU A 372 6.43 -18.84 -4.39
CA LEU A 372 7.49 -18.48 -3.45
C LEU A 372 7.85 -19.63 -2.53
N ALA A 373 6.91 -20.12 -1.74
CA ALA A 373 7.16 -21.12 -0.70
C ALA A 373 6.59 -22.51 -1.01
N ALA A 374 5.67 -22.63 -1.97
CA ALA A 374 5.14 -23.92 -2.41
C ALA A 374 6.10 -24.58 -3.40
N ILE A 375 6.53 -25.81 -3.11
CA ILE A 375 7.45 -26.57 -3.96
C ILE A 375 6.95 -27.99 -4.20
N SER A 376 7.26 -28.52 -5.37
CA SER A 376 6.98 -29.91 -5.70
C SER A 376 7.89 -30.88 -4.96
N PRO A 377 7.36 -31.98 -4.43
CA PRO A 377 8.17 -33.06 -3.87
C PRO A 377 9.17 -33.68 -4.88
N ASN A 378 9.02 -33.42 -6.18
CA ASN A 378 9.93 -33.86 -7.22
C ASN A 378 11.21 -33.03 -7.33
N THR A 379 11.27 -31.88 -6.64
CA THR A 379 12.45 -30.98 -6.73
C THR A 379 13.61 -31.47 -5.87
N ALA A 380 14.84 -31.06 -6.26
CA ALA A 380 16.04 -31.37 -5.50
C ALA A 380 15.99 -30.75 -4.10
N VAL A 381 15.56 -29.47 -4.01
CA VAL A 381 15.51 -28.74 -2.74
C VAL A 381 14.58 -29.42 -1.70
N TYR A 382 13.46 -30.01 -2.13
CA TYR A 382 12.59 -30.78 -1.23
C TYR A 382 13.30 -32.01 -0.66
N ARG A 383 14.03 -32.76 -1.53
CA ARG A 383 14.71 -34.00 -1.12
C ARG A 383 15.94 -33.77 -0.29
N GLU A 384 16.68 -32.71 -0.61
CA GLU A 384 17.97 -32.41 0.03
C GLU A 384 17.81 -31.63 1.34
N HIS A 385 16.69 -30.90 1.50
CA HIS A 385 16.44 -30.02 2.64
C HIS A 385 15.07 -30.22 3.31
N PRO A 386 14.75 -31.45 3.75
CA PRO A 386 13.49 -31.71 4.45
C PRO A 386 13.38 -30.96 5.79
N GLU A 387 14.52 -30.53 6.36
CA GLU A 387 14.61 -29.72 7.58
C GLU A 387 14.08 -28.29 7.39
N TRP A 388 13.92 -27.78 6.15
CA TRP A 388 13.38 -26.45 5.90
C TRP A 388 11.85 -26.43 5.71
N LEU A 389 11.21 -27.58 5.73
CA LEU A 389 9.76 -27.67 5.56
C LEU A 389 9.01 -27.06 6.75
N CYS A 390 7.98 -26.27 6.45
CA CYS A 390 7.01 -25.88 7.47
C CYS A 390 6.36 -27.12 8.08
N LYS A 391 6.13 -27.10 9.39
CA LYS A 391 5.46 -28.19 10.10
C LYS A 391 4.18 -27.71 10.76
N ASP A 392 3.20 -28.61 10.84
CA ASP A 392 1.97 -28.43 11.59
C ASP A 392 2.22 -28.60 13.11
N ILE A 393 1.18 -28.43 13.93
CA ILE A 393 1.24 -28.58 15.39
C ILE A 393 1.65 -29.99 15.83
N HIS A 394 1.52 -30.99 14.97
CA HIS A 394 1.90 -32.39 15.25
C HIS A 394 3.33 -32.71 14.72
N GLY A 395 4.05 -31.72 14.23
CA GLY A 395 5.40 -31.88 13.69
C GLY A 395 5.47 -32.51 12.30
N ARG A 396 4.34 -32.65 11.58
CA ARG A 396 4.27 -33.20 10.24
C ARG A 396 4.53 -32.08 9.20
N PRO A 397 5.22 -32.39 8.08
CA PRO A 397 5.37 -31.44 6.98
C PRO A 397 4.01 -30.92 6.48
N LYS A 398 3.93 -29.63 6.22
CA LYS A 398 2.76 -28.99 5.63
C LYS A 398 2.77 -29.16 4.12
N PHE A 399 1.57 -29.37 3.58
CA PHE A 399 1.31 -29.39 2.13
C PHE A 399 0.15 -28.48 1.82
N THR A 400 0.19 -27.86 0.65
CA THR A 400 -0.90 -27.04 0.11
C THR A 400 -1.44 -27.63 -1.18
N GLY A 401 -2.77 -27.62 -1.33
CA GLY A 401 -3.43 -27.97 -2.58
C GLY A 401 -3.31 -26.82 -3.57
N THR A 402 -2.94 -27.13 -4.81
CA THR A 402 -2.85 -26.17 -5.90
C THR A 402 -3.41 -26.76 -7.18
N MET A 403 -3.54 -25.96 -8.25
CA MET A 403 -3.88 -26.47 -9.58
C MET A 403 -2.83 -27.44 -10.14
N ALA A 404 -1.61 -27.44 -9.57
CA ALA A 404 -0.53 -28.40 -9.88
C ALA A 404 -0.54 -29.65 -8.98
N GLY A 405 -1.58 -29.81 -8.14
CA GLY A 405 -1.65 -30.89 -7.14
C GLY A 405 -1.11 -30.44 -5.77
N SER A 406 -0.79 -31.43 -4.92
CA SER A 406 -0.29 -31.17 -3.56
C SER A 406 1.18 -30.74 -3.60
N GLN A 407 1.48 -29.59 -3.03
CA GLN A 407 2.83 -29.00 -2.95
C GLN A 407 3.28 -28.91 -1.50
N ALA A 408 4.56 -29.17 -1.26
CA ALA A 408 5.16 -28.98 0.07
C ALA A 408 5.38 -27.49 0.34
N VAL A 409 5.33 -27.11 1.62
CA VAL A 409 5.47 -25.72 2.06
C VAL A 409 6.82 -25.52 2.73
N MET A 410 7.68 -24.68 2.16
CA MET A 410 8.96 -24.31 2.73
C MET A 410 8.81 -23.14 3.70
N CYS A 411 9.58 -23.15 4.79
CA CYS A 411 9.61 -22.07 5.74
C CYS A 411 10.60 -20.98 5.31
N LEU A 412 10.12 -19.76 5.10
CA LEU A 412 10.97 -18.62 4.76
C LEU A 412 11.83 -18.10 5.93
N ALA A 413 11.59 -18.60 7.14
CA ALA A 413 12.47 -18.41 8.28
C ALA A 413 13.56 -19.49 8.34
N THR A 414 14.09 -19.90 7.19
CA THR A 414 15.21 -20.84 7.02
C THR A 414 16.11 -20.38 5.86
N PRO A 415 17.25 -21.01 5.61
CA PRO A 415 18.09 -20.70 4.43
C PRO A 415 17.36 -20.87 3.09
N TYR A 416 16.20 -21.51 3.03
CA TYR A 416 15.38 -21.58 1.83
C TYR A 416 15.10 -20.19 1.22
N ARG A 417 15.00 -19.12 2.02
CA ARG A 417 14.84 -17.74 1.52
C ARG A 417 15.94 -17.32 0.54
N GLU A 418 17.16 -17.82 0.73
CA GLU A 418 18.29 -17.54 -0.17
C GLU A 418 18.14 -18.28 -1.50
N VAL A 419 17.71 -19.55 -1.44
CA VAL A 419 17.43 -20.37 -2.62
C VAL A 419 16.28 -19.76 -3.44
N ALA A 420 15.19 -19.34 -2.78
CA ALA A 420 14.06 -18.71 -3.44
C ALA A 420 14.47 -17.40 -4.12
N ALA A 421 15.20 -16.52 -3.42
CA ALA A 421 15.70 -15.27 -3.96
C ALA A 421 16.58 -15.48 -5.20
N LYS A 422 17.54 -16.41 -5.09
CA LYS A 422 18.43 -16.74 -6.21
C LYS A 422 17.66 -17.28 -7.40
N ARG A 423 16.75 -18.22 -7.18
CA ARG A 423 15.93 -18.85 -8.23
C ARG A 423 15.12 -17.81 -9.02
N ILE A 424 14.50 -16.86 -8.33
CA ILE A 424 13.73 -15.79 -8.98
C ILE A 424 14.66 -14.80 -9.69
N SER A 425 15.79 -14.40 -9.07
CA SER A 425 16.78 -13.54 -9.71
C SER A 425 17.37 -14.16 -10.98
N ASP A 426 17.64 -15.46 -10.98
CA ASP A 426 18.14 -16.18 -12.16
C ASP A 426 17.14 -16.13 -13.33
N LEU A 427 15.83 -16.26 -13.05
CA LEU A 427 14.77 -16.11 -14.07
C LEU A 427 14.71 -14.69 -14.63
N ILE A 428 14.75 -13.69 -13.75
CA ILE A 428 14.72 -12.28 -14.13
C ILE A 428 15.91 -11.97 -15.05
N GLY A 429 17.11 -12.38 -14.65
CA GLY A 429 18.32 -12.16 -15.44
C GLY A 429 18.30 -12.90 -16.78
N ARG A 430 17.86 -14.17 -16.81
CA ARG A 430 17.83 -14.99 -18.01
C ARG A 430 16.86 -14.47 -19.07
N TYR A 431 15.64 -14.11 -18.65
CA TYR A 431 14.56 -13.73 -19.56
C TYR A 431 14.29 -12.22 -19.60
N HIS A 432 15.16 -11.41 -18.99
CA HIS A 432 15.02 -9.94 -18.88
C HIS A 432 13.62 -9.53 -18.41
N LEU A 433 13.10 -10.22 -17.39
CA LEU A 433 11.74 -10.03 -16.93
C LEU A 433 11.51 -8.60 -16.44
N LYS A 434 10.38 -8.00 -16.82
CA LYS A 434 9.94 -6.70 -16.29
C LYS A 434 9.01 -6.86 -15.09
N TYR A 435 8.30 -7.98 -15.00
CA TYR A 435 7.27 -8.23 -14.01
C TYR A 435 7.35 -9.69 -13.55
N VAL A 436 7.23 -9.88 -12.26
CA VAL A 436 7.13 -11.21 -11.64
C VAL A 436 5.94 -11.22 -10.70
N LYS A 437 4.96 -12.09 -10.98
CA LYS A 437 3.87 -12.39 -10.06
C LYS A 437 4.35 -13.46 -9.09
N VAL A 438 4.56 -13.06 -7.84
CA VAL A 438 5.01 -13.92 -6.74
C VAL A 438 3.80 -14.38 -5.96
N ASP A 439 3.52 -15.66 -6.00
CA ASP A 439 2.34 -16.29 -5.41
C ASP A 439 2.72 -17.36 -4.39
N LEU A 440 1.72 -17.91 -3.70
CA LEU A 440 1.87 -19.00 -2.72
C LEU A 440 2.97 -18.69 -1.69
N THR A 441 2.85 -17.52 -1.07
CA THR A 441 3.80 -17.03 -0.07
C THR A 441 3.67 -17.72 1.28
N THR A 442 2.56 -18.39 1.54
CA THR A 442 2.29 -19.29 2.69
C THR A 442 2.32 -18.67 4.09
N VAL A 443 2.23 -17.37 4.18
CA VAL A 443 1.96 -16.76 5.50
C VAL A 443 0.53 -17.09 5.93
N PHE A 444 -0.39 -16.99 4.98
CA PHE A 444 -1.78 -17.41 5.10
C PHE A 444 -2.19 -18.00 3.78
N ASN A 445 -2.65 -19.23 3.80
CA ASN A 445 -3.01 -19.90 2.58
C ASN A 445 -4.49 -19.72 2.29
N ALA A 446 -4.83 -19.21 1.10
CA ALA A 446 -6.17 -19.22 0.56
C ALA A 446 -6.78 -20.61 0.48
N TYR A 447 -5.95 -21.63 0.50
CA TYR A 447 -6.30 -23.02 0.28
C TYR A 447 -6.48 -23.84 1.56
N GLY A 448 -6.66 -23.17 2.71
CA GLY A 448 -7.17 -23.80 3.92
C GLY A 448 -6.13 -24.26 4.95
N GLU A 449 -4.86 -23.87 4.81
CA GLU A 449 -3.84 -24.24 5.78
C GLU A 449 -3.72 -23.25 6.94
N SER A 450 -3.33 -23.76 8.11
CA SER A 450 -3.03 -22.93 9.26
C SER A 450 -1.77 -22.09 9.00
N PRO A 451 -1.72 -20.80 9.38
CA PRO A 451 -0.55 -19.97 9.21
C PRO A 451 0.62 -20.41 10.07
N GLY A 452 1.82 -19.92 9.74
CA GLY A 452 3.03 -20.10 10.56
C GLY A 452 3.63 -21.51 10.47
N CYS A 453 4.61 -21.77 11.35
CA CYS A 453 5.41 -22.98 11.35
C CYS A 453 5.69 -23.44 12.79
N TYR A 454 5.49 -24.74 13.08
CA TYR A 454 5.81 -25.36 14.37
C TYR A 454 7.15 -26.13 14.37
N ALA A 455 7.94 -26.04 13.31
CA ALA A 455 9.22 -26.75 13.24
C ALA A 455 10.21 -26.21 14.30
N GLN A 456 11.02 -27.13 14.82
CA GLN A 456 12.17 -26.80 15.66
C GLN A 456 13.43 -26.63 14.80
N GLY A 457 14.35 -25.76 15.24
CA GLY A 457 15.62 -25.54 14.54
C GLY A 457 15.56 -24.53 13.39
N HIS A 458 14.41 -23.90 13.16
CA HIS A 458 14.30 -22.75 12.27
C HIS A 458 14.69 -21.43 12.97
N ASP A 459 14.73 -20.31 12.24
CA ASP A 459 14.99 -18.97 12.80
C ASP A 459 13.80 -18.43 13.64
N HIS A 460 13.05 -19.32 14.29
CA HIS A 460 11.99 -19.02 15.22
C HIS A 460 11.91 -20.09 16.31
N ARG A 461 11.47 -19.72 17.50
CA ARG A 461 11.38 -20.61 18.68
C ARG A 461 9.97 -21.09 18.96
N SER A 462 8.97 -20.34 18.50
CA SER A 462 7.55 -20.67 18.66
C SER A 462 6.82 -20.49 17.33
N TRP A 463 5.59 -21.01 17.30
CA TRP A 463 4.66 -20.75 16.21
C TRP A 463 4.36 -19.26 16.08
N ALA A 464 4.14 -18.54 17.19
CA ALA A 464 3.87 -17.11 17.19
C ALA A 464 5.04 -16.31 16.61
N GLU A 465 6.28 -16.63 17.02
CA GLU A 465 7.46 -15.98 16.43
C GLU A 465 7.61 -16.28 14.95
N SER A 466 7.23 -17.48 14.48
CA SER A 466 7.35 -17.85 13.08
C SER A 466 6.56 -16.94 12.15
N LEU A 467 5.44 -16.38 12.60
CA LEU A 467 4.61 -15.46 11.80
C LEU A 467 5.42 -14.25 11.37
N GLY A 468 6.06 -13.56 12.30
CA GLY A 468 6.90 -12.40 11.98
C GLY A 468 8.15 -12.77 11.19
N ARG A 469 8.80 -13.89 11.53
CA ARG A 469 10.02 -14.36 10.86
C ARG A 469 9.78 -14.74 9.40
N ILE A 470 8.62 -15.29 9.06
CA ILE A 470 8.25 -15.60 7.67
C ILE A 470 8.10 -14.29 6.87
N TYR A 471 7.48 -13.24 7.42
CA TYR A 471 7.43 -11.94 6.76
C TYR A 471 8.82 -11.32 6.55
N GLU A 472 9.72 -11.44 7.52
CA GLU A 472 11.12 -11.04 7.36
C GLU A 472 11.82 -11.85 6.25
N GLY A 473 11.48 -13.12 6.10
CA GLY A 473 11.94 -13.97 5.00
C GLY A 473 11.44 -13.47 3.64
N ILE A 474 10.17 -13.05 3.52
CA ILE A 474 9.63 -12.43 2.31
C ILE A 474 10.39 -11.13 2.00
N GLN A 475 10.58 -10.26 3.00
CA GLN A 475 11.34 -9.02 2.84
C GLN A 475 12.77 -9.28 2.38
N TYR A 476 13.45 -10.28 2.96
CA TYR A 476 14.79 -10.70 2.52
C TYR A 476 14.81 -11.07 1.03
N VAL A 477 13.84 -11.88 0.57
CA VAL A 477 13.75 -12.31 -0.82
C VAL A 477 13.55 -11.10 -1.75
N THR A 478 12.60 -10.22 -1.43
CA THR A 478 12.30 -9.06 -2.26
C THR A 478 13.44 -8.04 -2.27
N ASP A 479 14.08 -7.78 -1.14
CA ASP A 479 15.25 -6.89 -1.05
C ASP A 479 16.43 -7.41 -1.85
N ARG A 480 16.64 -8.73 -1.86
CA ARG A 480 17.66 -9.36 -2.67
C ARG A 480 17.38 -9.20 -4.16
N ILE A 481 16.13 -9.45 -4.58
CA ILE A 481 15.72 -9.30 -5.97
C ILE A 481 15.88 -7.84 -6.43
N TYR A 482 15.41 -6.85 -5.66
CA TYR A 482 15.55 -5.44 -6.03
C TYR A 482 16.99 -4.94 -6.05
N ARG A 483 17.85 -5.48 -5.20
CA ARG A 483 19.29 -5.16 -5.25
C ARG A 483 19.92 -5.64 -6.56
N ASP A 484 19.57 -6.84 -7.00
CA ASP A 484 20.14 -7.46 -8.19
C ASP A 484 19.42 -6.96 -9.48
N HIS A 485 18.13 -6.60 -9.38
CA HIS A 485 17.26 -6.21 -10.49
C HIS A 485 16.33 -5.02 -10.10
N PRO A 486 16.86 -3.80 -9.95
CA PRO A 486 16.07 -2.66 -9.42
C PRO A 486 14.88 -2.26 -10.31
N GLU A 487 14.89 -2.60 -11.59
CA GLU A 487 13.85 -2.26 -12.55
C GLU A 487 12.68 -3.26 -12.62
N VAL A 488 12.81 -4.44 -11.99
CA VAL A 488 11.73 -5.43 -11.99
C VAL A 488 10.56 -4.94 -11.14
N LEU A 489 9.35 -5.32 -11.53
CA LEU A 489 8.13 -5.12 -10.75
C LEU A 489 7.75 -6.44 -10.08
N LEU A 490 7.57 -6.40 -8.78
CA LEU A 490 7.10 -7.53 -8.00
C LEU A 490 5.62 -7.32 -7.64
N ASP A 491 4.80 -8.22 -8.11
CA ASP A 491 3.41 -8.40 -7.68
C ASP A 491 3.40 -9.45 -6.58
N LEU A 492 3.09 -9.02 -5.37
CA LEU A 492 2.98 -9.91 -4.22
C LEU A 492 1.53 -10.33 -4.06
N THR A 493 1.16 -11.42 -4.74
CA THR A 493 -0.19 -11.97 -4.63
C THR A 493 -0.37 -12.65 -3.28
N PHE A 494 -0.92 -11.91 -2.33
CA PHE A 494 -1.24 -12.43 -0.99
C PHE A 494 -2.69 -12.87 -0.93
N GLU A 495 -2.95 -14.09 -1.31
CA GLU A 495 -4.24 -14.69 -1.05
C GLU A 495 -4.34 -15.09 0.42
N LEU A 496 -5.14 -14.34 1.16
CA LEU A 496 -5.35 -14.56 2.58
C LEU A 496 -6.79 -15.04 2.79
N TRP A 497 -6.94 -16.18 3.46
CA TRP A 497 -8.25 -16.70 3.89
C TRP A 497 -9.33 -16.69 2.80
N GLY A 498 -9.29 -17.64 1.90
CA GLY A 498 -10.36 -17.89 0.95
C GLY A 498 -10.75 -16.63 0.17
N GLN A 499 -9.88 -16.09 -0.68
CA GLN A 499 -10.07 -14.91 -1.51
C GLN A 499 -10.01 -13.55 -0.80
N LYS A 500 -9.59 -13.48 0.45
CA LYS A 500 -9.30 -12.20 1.10
C LYS A 500 -7.87 -11.78 0.79
N HIS A 501 -7.73 -10.86 -0.14
CA HIS A 501 -6.45 -10.22 -0.43
C HIS A 501 -6.31 -8.98 0.42
N VAL A 502 -5.19 -8.82 1.07
CA VAL A 502 -4.88 -7.64 1.87
C VAL A 502 -3.63 -6.98 1.34
N ILE A 503 -3.80 -5.86 0.67
CA ILE A 503 -2.71 -4.90 0.56
C ILE A 503 -2.52 -4.26 1.91
N ASP A 504 -1.32 -4.15 2.36
CA ASP A 504 -0.98 -3.38 3.56
C ASP A 504 0.26 -2.52 3.34
N TYR A 505 0.44 -1.54 4.23
CA TYR A 505 1.57 -0.62 4.13
C TYR A 505 2.91 -1.30 4.39
N GLY A 506 2.96 -2.38 5.16
CA GLY A 506 4.17 -3.18 5.37
C GLY A 506 4.65 -3.84 4.08
N LEU A 507 3.73 -4.22 3.21
CA LEU A 507 4.02 -4.89 1.95
C LEU A 507 4.31 -3.91 0.80
N LEU A 508 3.84 -2.66 0.86
CA LEU A 508 4.24 -1.62 -0.09
C LEU A 508 5.75 -1.34 -0.11
N GLY A 509 6.46 -1.67 0.99
CA GLY A 509 7.91 -1.64 1.06
C GLY A 509 8.60 -2.88 0.48
N ALA A 510 7.88 -3.99 0.31
CA ALA A 510 8.39 -5.26 -0.17
C ALA A 510 8.05 -5.54 -1.65
N GLY A 511 6.96 -4.97 -2.16
CA GLY A 511 6.54 -5.14 -3.56
C GLY A 511 6.00 -3.86 -4.17
N ASP A 512 5.73 -3.89 -5.46
CA ASP A 512 5.20 -2.74 -6.22
C ASP A 512 3.70 -2.85 -6.45
N LEU A 513 3.20 -4.07 -6.58
CA LEU A 513 1.86 -4.40 -7.02
C LEU A 513 1.29 -5.53 -6.16
N ASP A 514 -0.03 -5.59 -6.11
CA ASP A 514 -0.75 -6.70 -5.49
C ASP A 514 -2.00 -7.04 -6.28
N TRP A 515 -2.19 -8.33 -6.55
CA TRP A 515 -3.36 -8.89 -7.18
C TRP A 515 -4.51 -8.94 -6.20
N LEU A 516 -5.44 -8.01 -6.30
CA LEU A 516 -6.49 -7.80 -5.31
C LEU A 516 -7.45 -8.97 -5.15
N SER A 517 -7.95 -9.48 -6.24
CA SER A 517 -8.85 -10.63 -6.24
C SER A 517 -9.34 -10.98 -7.62
N ASN A 518 -9.94 -12.15 -7.73
CA ASN A 518 -10.60 -12.67 -8.91
C ASN A 518 -12.08 -12.26 -8.91
N VAL A 519 -12.38 -10.95 -8.86
CA VAL A 519 -13.75 -10.46 -8.64
C VAL A 519 -14.61 -10.41 -9.88
N ASP A 520 -14.01 -10.36 -11.07
CA ASP A 520 -14.80 -10.30 -12.29
C ASP A 520 -15.40 -11.68 -12.65
N ASP A 521 -14.72 -12.77 -12.30
CA ASP A 521 -15.11 -14.16 -12.59
C ASP A 521 -15.61 -14.36 -14.04
N GLY A 522 -15.10 -13.57 -14.98
CA GLY A 522 -15.55 -13.60 -16.37
C GLY A 522 -17.00 -13.20 -16.59
N ARG A 523 -17.66 -12.54 -15.64
CA ARG A 523 -19.07 -12.15 -15.75
C ARG A 523 -19.29 -11.22 -16.93
N ARG A 524 -20.28 -11.55 -17.75
CA ARG A 524 -20.69 -10.73 -18.89
C ARG A 524 -21.42 -9.45 -18.43
N GLY A 525 -21.44 -8.45 -19.32
CA GLY A 525 -22.09 -7.17 -19.06
C GLY A 525 -21.34 -6.32 -18.05
N SER A 526 -22.00 -5.31 -17.51
CA SER A 526 -21.43 -4.34 -16.59
C SER A 526 -21.23 -4.85 -15.15
N ALA A 527 -21.72 -6.04 -14.82
CA ALA A 527 -21.69 -6.55 -13.44
C ALA A 527 -20.25 -6.84 -12.96
N GLY A 528 -19.44 -7.47 -13.79
CA GLY A 528 -18.05 -7.78 -13.46
C GLY A 528 -17.20 -6.52 -13.26
N PRO A 529 -17.07 -5.62 -14.25
CA PRO A 529 -16.33 -4.38 -14.10
C PRO A 529 -16.83 -3.52 -12.94
N ARG A 530 -18.13 -3.46 -12.68
CA ARG A 530 -18.71 -2.74 -11.55
C ARG A 530 -18.27 -3.31 -10.21
N GLN A 531 -18.25 -4.63 -10.06
CA GLN A 531 -17.76 -5.29 -8.86
C GLN A 531 -16.27 -5.00 -8.64
N ALA A 532 -15.47 -5.05 -9.69
CA ALA A 532 -14.05 -4.68 -9.65
C ALA A 532 -13.85 -3.23 -9.20
N ARG A 533 -14.63 -2.28 -9.74
CA ARG A 533 -14.59 -0.88 -9.32
C ARG A 533 -14.98 -0.67 -7.86
N THR A 534 -15.91 -1.47 -7.34
CA THR A 534 -16.29 -1.38 -5.91
C THR A 534 -15.07 -1.58 -5.01
N LEU A 535 -14.26 -2.59 -5.28
CA LEU A 535 -13.02 -2.82 -4.52
C LEU A 535 -12.02 -1.68 -4.69
N LEU A 536 -11.84 -1.23 -5.91
CA LEU A 536 -10.95 -0.11 -6.21
C LEU A 536 -11.34 1.14 -5.41
N TYR A 537 -12.62 1.51 -5.43
CA TYR A 537 -13.11 2.70 -4.71
C TYR A 537 -12.91 2.59 -3.20
N LEU A 538 -13.24 1.44 -2.62
CA LEU A 538 -13.14 1.23 -1.18
C LEU A 538 -11.68 1.29 -0.70
N ARG A 539 -10.76 0.75 -1.48
CA ARG A 539 -9.35 0.64 -1.09
C ARG A 539 -8.52 1.87 -1.45
N SER A 540 -8.89 2.59 -2.50
CA SER A 540 -8.18 3.81 -2.92
C SER A 540 -8.15 4.92 -1.86
N LEU A 541 -9.01 4.83 -0.84
CA LEU A 541 -8.98 5.74 0.32
C LEU A 541 -7.76 5.50 1.24
N ALA A 542 -7.19 4.30 1.19
CA ALA A 542 -6.07 3.91 2.05
C ALA A 542 -4.79 3.61 1.27
N ILE A 543 -4.91 3.02 0.08
CA ILE A 543 -3.80 2.48 -0.70
C ILE A 543 -3.78 3.14 -2.08
N PRO A 544 -2.60 3.49 -2.63
CA PRO A 544 -2.51 4.04 -3.98
C PRO A 544 -3.12 3.10 -5.01
N SER A 545 -4.03 3.62 -5.83
CA SER A 545 -4.74 2.82 -6.83
C SER A 545 -3.80 2.14 -7.83
N GLU A 546 -2.64 2.72 -8.09
CA GLU A 546 -1.61 2.19 -8.98
C GLU A 546 -1.00 0.86 -8.51
N THR A 547 -1.10 0.55 -7.23
CA THR A 547 -0.57 -0.71 -6.67
C THR A 547 -1.54 -1.87 -6.80
N MET A 548 -2.81 -1.57 -7.12
CA MET A 548 -3.89 -2.55 -7.15
C MET A 548 -4.04 -3.15 -8.55
N LEU A 549 -3.79 -4.44 -8.70
CA LEU A 549 -4.13 -5.20 -9.89
C LEU A 549 -5.51 -5.83 -9.70
N ILE A 550 -6.45 -5.51 -10.55
CA ILE A 550 -7.78 -6.14 -10.51
C ILE A 550 -7.72 -7.41 -11.35
N GLY A 551 -7.64 -8.54 -10.68
CA GLY A 551 -7.62 -9.84 -11.31
C GLY A 551 -8.93 -10.13 -12.05
N ASN A 552 -8.85 -10.97 -13.08
CA ASN A 552 -9.95 -11.43 -13.92
C ASN A 552 -10.70 -10.36 -14.71
N LEU A 553 -10.10 -9.20 -14.96
CA LEU A 553 -10.63 -8.19 -15.86
C LEU A 553 -10.36 -8.62 -17.31
N GLN A 554 -11.26 -9.45 -17.88
CA GLN A 554 -11.08 -10.04 -19.20
C GLN A 554 -11.39 -9.04 -20.32
N ALA A 555 -10.41 -8.71 -21.13
CA ALA A 555 -10.54 -7.68 -22.19
C ALA A 555 -11.54 -8.06 -23.30
N ASP A 556 -11.72 -9.36 -23.57
CA ASP A 556 -12.62 -9.90 -24.60
C ASP A 556 -14.11 -10.01 -24.19
N MET A 557 -14.44 -9.62 -22.96
CA MET A 557 -15.81 -9.68 -22.44
C MET A 557 -16.51 -8.32 -22.60
N PRO A 558 -17.65 -8.22 -23.35
CA PRO A 558 -18.41 -6.98 -23.48
C PRO A 558 -19.08 -6.57 -22.14
N PRO A 559 -19.22 -5.24 -21.87
CA PRO A 559 -18.78 -4.12 -22.69
C PRO A 559 -17.27 -3.83 -22.49
N ILE A 560 -16.52 -3.85 -23.60
CA ILE A 560 -15.04 -3.73 -23.56
C ILE A 560 -14.57 -2.35 -23.08
N GLU A 561 -15.36 -1.31 -23.36
CA GLU A 561 -15.06 0.05 -22.91
C GLU A 561 -15.10 0.21 -21.39
N GLU A 562 -16.02 -0.49 -20.70
CA GLU A 562 -16.06 -0.48 -19.23
C GLU A 562 -14.83 -1.17 -18.63
N ARG A 563 -14.35 -2.24 -19.25
CA ARG A 563 -13.16 -2.96 -18.80
C ARG A 563 -11.90 -2.13 -18.98
N LEU A 564 -11.75 -1.50 -20.14
CA LEU A 564 -10.63 -0.58 -20.38
C LEU A 564 -10.62 0.57 -19.37
N ALA A 565 -11.76 1.24 -19.20
CA ALA A 565 -11.86 2.38 -18.29
C ALA A 565 -11.65 1.96 -16.83
N THR A 566 -12.14 0.79 -16.42
CA THR A 566 -11.90 0.23 -15.08
C THR A 566 -10.41 -0.02 -14.84
N ALA A 567 -9.69 -0.60 -15.82
CA ALA A 567 -8.26 -0.82 -15.71
C ALA A 567 -7.46 0.50 -15.58
N MET A 568 -7.94 1.59 -16.15
CA MET A 568 -7.30 2.91 -16.00
C MET A 568 -7.39 3.48 -14.57
N GLY A 569 -8.28 2.96 -13.75
CA GLY A 569 -8.42 3.34 -12.35
C GLY A 569 -7.41 2.69 -11.41
N SER A 570 -6.75 1.62 -11.85
CA SER A 570 -5.87 0.75 -11.06
C SER A 570 -4.48 0.63 -11.69
N GLY A 571 -3.65 -0.28 -11.22
CA GLY A 571 -2.55 -0.84 -11.99
C GLY A 571 -3.15 -1.59 -13.18
N PRO A 572 -2.89 -1.15 -14.44
CA PRO A 572 -3.68 -1.63 -15.56
C PRO A 572 -3.30 -3.07 -15.94
N LEU A 573 -4.23 -3.97 -15.70
CA LEU A 573 -4.10 -5.41 -15.99
C LEU A 573 -5.26 -5.88 -16.84
N PHE A 574 -4.98 -6.75 -17.81
CA PHE A 574 -5.98 -7.51 -18.55
C PHE A 574 -5.69 -9.01 -18.53
N LEU A 575 -6.76 -9.77 -18.47
CA LEU A 575 -6.85 -11.17 -18.82
C LEU A 575 -7.73 -11.34 -20.05
N GLY A 576 -8.14 -12.57 -20.36
CA GLY A 576 -9.05 -12.89 -21.44
C GLY A 576 -8.35 -13.43 -22.69
N ASP A 577 -9.14 -13.98 -23.58
CA ASP A 577 -8.62 -14.47 -24.86
C ASP A 577 -8.59 -13.35 -25.91
N LEU A 578 -7.49 -12.62 -25.97
CA LEU A 578 -7.31 -11.47 -26.88
C LEU A 578 -7.49 -11.81 -28.36
N ARG A 579 -7.47 -13.10 -28.74
CA ARG A 579 -7.72 -13.57 -30.13
C ARG A 579 -9.19 -13.43 -30.54
N LYS A 580 -10.10 -13.32 -29.54
CA LYS A 580 -11.53 -13.09 -29.78
C LYS A 580 -11.86 -11.64 -30.12
N LEU A 581 -10.97 -10.72 -29.79
CA LEU A 581 -11.11 -9.33 -30.19
C LEU A 581 -10.81 -9.18 -31.70
N THR A 582 -11.69 -8.49 -32.39
CA THR A 582 -11.46 -8.13 -33.79
C THR A 582 -10.23 -7.22 -33.91
N PRO A 583 -9.57 -7.17 -35.08
CA PRO A 583 -8.49 -6.21 -35.32
C PRO A 583 -8.87 -4.75 -35.02
N ALA A 584 -10.11 -4.36 -35.32
CA ALA A 584 -10.60 -3.01 -35.03
C ALA A 584 -10.72 -2.73 -33.53
N GLU A 585 -11.18 -3.70 -32.74
CA GLU A 585 -11.23 -3.60 -31.28
C GLU A 585 -9.84 -3.55 -30.66
N GLN A 586 -8.89 -4.36 -31.14
CA GLN A 586 -7.50 -4.31 -30.71
C GLN A 586 -6.87 -2.93 -31.00
N ASP A 587 -7.13 -2.35 -32.17
CA ASP A 587 -6.65 -1.01 -32.53
C ASP A 587 -7.30 0.08 -31.66
N TRP A 588 -8.60 -0.07 -31.35
CA TRP A 588 -9.33 0.81 -30.46
C TRP A 588 -8.73 0.80 -29.05
N PHE A 589 -8.44 -0.38 -28.47
CA PHE A 589 -7.71 -0.48 -27.22
C PHE A 589 -6.36 0.23 -27.31
N GLY A 590 -5.61 -0.03 -28.38
CA GLY A 590 -4.29 0.54 -28.62
C GLY A 590 -4.31 2.08 -28.68
N GLU A 591 -5.34 2.68 -29.27
CA GLU A 591 -5.52 4.14 -29.29
C GLU A 591 -5.69 4.70 -27.87
N LYS A 592 -6.61 4.13 -27.08
CA LYS A 592 -6.92 4.62 -25.73
C LYS A 592 -5.79 4.37 -24.74
N ILE A 593 -5.11 3.24 -24.88
CA ILE A 593 -3.92 2.92 -24.07
C ILE A 593 -2.78 3.91 -24.37
N ARG A 594 -2.51 4.23 -25.63
CA ARG A 594 -1.51 5.25 -26.00
C ARG A 594 -1.86 6.63 -25.45
N TRP A 595 -3.15 7.02 -25.54
CA TRP A 595 -3.61 8.27 -24.94
C TRP A 595 -3.31 8.30 -23.44
N PHE A 596 -3.69 7.26 -22.68
CA PHE A 596 -3.50 7.22 -21.24
C PHE A 596 -2.02 7.20 -20.86
N LYS A 597 -1.17 6.50 -21.62
CA LYS A 597 0.29 6.53 -21.44
C LYS A 597 0.86 7.94 -21.62
N THR A 598 0.37 8.67 -22.64
CA THR A 598 0.78 10.06 -22.88
C THR A 598 0.34 10.97 -21.72
N LEU A 599 -0.92 10.85 -21.30
CA LEU A 599 -1.45 11.61 -20.18
C LEU A 599 -0.59 11.43 -18.92
N ARG A 600 -0.27 10.18 -18.54
CA ARG A 600 0.53 9.87 -17.35
C ARG A 600 1.97 10.37 -17.39
N LYS A 601 2.54 10.52 -18.60
CA LYS A 601 3.89 11.10 -18.75
C LYS A 601 3.89 12.61 -18.50
N GLU A 602 2.80 13.29 -18.83
CA GLU A 602 2.68 14.74 -18.77
C GLU A 602 2.06 15.21 -17.45
N VAL A 603 1.21 14.41 -16.85
CA VAL A 603 0.41 14.75 -15.68
C VAL A 603 0.57 13.68 -14.60
N PRO A 604 0.93 14.05 -13.36
CA PRO A 604 1.03 13.12 -12.25
C PRO A 604 -0.37 12.73 -11.70
N VAL A 605 -1.12 11.96 -12.48
CA VAL A 605 -2.50 11.56 -12.17
C VAL A 605 -2.64 10.67 -10.93
N GLN A 606 -1.52 10.20 -10.38
CA GLN A 606 -1.46 9.39 -9.16
C GLN A 606 -1.53 10.22 -7.87
N GLU A 607 -1.46 11.56 -7.94
CA GLU A 607 -1.49 12.40 -6.75
C GLU A 607 -2.85 12.42 -6.04
N GLY A 608 -3.94 12.18 -6.77
CA GLY A 608 -5.28 12.13 -6.20
C GLY A 608 -6.19 11.14 -6.90
N PHE A 609 -6.95 10.38 -6.11
CA PHE A 609 -7.98 9.47 -6.59
C PHE A 609 -9.32 9.82 -5.92
N PHE A 610 -10.33 10.11 -6.72
CA PHE A 610 -11.64 10.59 -6.26
C PHE A 610 -12.75 9.70 -6.80
N PRO A 611 -13.31 8.80 -5.99
CA PRO A 611 -14.53 8.08 -6.36
C PRO A 611 -15.70 9.04 -6.55
N LEU A 612 -16.56 8.77 -7.56
CA LEU A 612 -17.65 9.63 -8.01
C LEU A 612 -18.98 8.89 -8.04
N GLY A 613 -20.07 9.66 -7.98
CA GLY A 613 -21.43 9.12 -8.07
C GLY A 613 -21.72 8.16 -6.91
N ASN A 614 -22.37 7.04 -7.21
CA ASN A 614 -22.73 6.05 -6.19
C ASN A 614 -21.57 5.07 -5.88
N TRP A 615 -20.39 5.60 -5.68
CA TRP A 615 -19.14 4.82 -5.54
C TRP A 615 -19.12 3.87 -4.33
N SER A 616 -19.80 4.20 -3.23
CA SER A 616 -19.79 3.36 -2.03
C SER A 616 -20.64 2.09 -2.20
N GLN A 617 -21.63 2.14 -3.08
CA GLN A 617 -22.51 1.02 -3.42
C GLN A 617 -22.88 1.07 -4.91
N PRO A 618 -21.92 0.84 -5.84
CA PRO A 618 -22.22 0.86 -7.26
C PRO A 618 -23.32 -0.14 -7.61
N GLY A 619 -24.41 0.33 -8.21
CA GLY A 619 -25.56 -0.49 -8.58
C GLY A 619 -25.81 -0.51 -10.08
N ALA A 620 -26.55 -1.54 -10.55
CA ALA A 620 -26.90 -1.63 -11.97
C ALA A 620 -27.70 -0.39 -12.45
N ALA A 621 -28.61 0.10 -11.63
CA ALA A 621 -29.48 1.23 -11.98
C ALA A 621 -28.87 2.60 -11.68
N THR A 622 -27.63 2.65 -11.18
CA THR A 622 -26.95 3.89 -10.80
C THR A 622 -25.66 4.06 -11.60
N TRP A 623 -25.20 5.29 -11.69
CA TRP A 623 -23.89 5.58 -12.24
C TRP A 623 -22.83 5.63 -11.15
N ASP A 624 -21.61 5.32 -11.51
CA ASP A 624 -20.41 5.50 -10.69
C ASP A 624 -19.27 6.04 -11.55
N GLY A 625 -18.15 6.37 -10.92
CA GLY A 625 -16.97 6.84 -11.64
C GLY A 625 -15.81 7.12 -10.71
N PHE A 626 -14.74 7.58 -11.32
CA PHE A 626 -13.58 8.09 -10.59
C PHE A 626 -12.89 9.20 -11.37
N ALA A 627 -12.18 10.07 -10.65
CA ALA A 627 -11.22 10.99 -11.21
C ALA A 627 -9.82 10.68 -10.68
N ARG A 628 -8.83 10.75 -11.57
CA ARG A 628 -7.40 10.69 -11.25
C ARG A 628 -6.79 12.02 -11.63
N LEU A 629 -6.32 12.76 -10.64
CA LEU A 629 -5.95 14.17 -10.81
C LEU A 629 -4.59 14.46 -10.20
N SER A 630 -3.84 15.35 -10.84
CA SER A 630 -2.73 16.06 -10.22
C SER A 630 -3.26 17.09 -9.21
N ARG A 631 -2.38 17.58 -8.33
CA ARG A 631 -2.69 18.69 -7.40
C ARG A 631 -3.09 19.98 -8.12
N GLN A 632 -2.74 20.11 -9.42
CA GLN A 632 -3.15 21.23 -10.27
C GLN A 632 -4.53 21.04 -10.89
N GLY A 633 -5.19 19.89 -10.69
CA GLY A 633 -6.51 19.57 -11.20
C GLY A 633 -6.53 19.03 -12.64
N GLU A 634 -5.36 18.78 -13.22
CA GLU A 634 -5.24 18.13 -14.53
C GLU A 634 -5.30 16.61 -14.37
N GLY A 635 -5.81 15.91 -15.38
CA GLY A 635 -5.88 14.45 -15.35
C GLY A 635 -7.00 13.87 -16.17
N MET A 636 -7.66 12.86 -15.61
CA MET A 636 -8.78 12.19 -16.26
C MET A 636 -9.94 11.90 -15.31
N MET A 637 -11.14 11.74 -15.90
CA MET A 637 -12.30 11.12 -15.24
C MET A 637 -12.84 9.98 -16.09
N ALA A 638 -13.29 8.92 -15.43
CA ALA A 638 -14.08 7.85 -16.03
C ALA A 638 -15.45 7.83 -15.39
N LEU A 639 -16.49 7.93 -16.19
CA LEU A 639 -17.88 7.90 -15.77
C LEU A 639 -18.54 6.66 -16.36
N PHE A 640 -19.20 5.86 -15.54
CA PHE A 640 -19.82 4.59 -15.93
C PHE A 640 -21.33 4.68 -15.79
N LYS A 641 -22.02 4.52 -16.92
CA LYS A 641 -23.48 4.52 -16.98
C LYS A 641 -24.08 3.27 -16.34
N ASN A 642 -23.34 2.16 -16.37
CA ASN A 642 -23.83 0.83 -16.03
C ASN A 642 -25.08 0.47 -16.87
N GLU A 643 -26.11 -0.03 -16.23
CA GLU A 643 -27.40 -0.35 -16.83
C GLU A 643 -28.46 0.73 -16.55
N SER A 644 -28.03 1.90 -16.04
CA SER A 644 -28.93 3.01 -15.77
C SER A 644 -29.50 3.61 -17.06
N ARG A 645 -30.68 4.23 -16.95
CA ARG A 645 -31.31 4.96 -18.07
C ARG A 645 -30.87 6.41 -18.16
N LEU A 646 -29.90 6.84 -17.33
CA LEU A 646 -29.42 8.23 -17.30
C LEU A 646 -28.61 8.53 -18.56
N ASP A 647 -28.93 9.63 -19.24
CA ASP A 647 -28.16 10.12 -20.38
C ASP A 647 -27.10 11.15 -19.97
N GLN A 648 -27.25 11.72 -18.77
CA GLN A 648 -26.32 12.68 -18.21
C GLN A 648 -26.22 12.51 -16.68
N VAL A 649 -25.10 12.96 -16.13
CA VAL A 649 -24.80 12.86 -14.69
C VAL A 649 -24.14 14.14 -14.20
N GLU A 650 -24.39 14.50 -12.97
CA GLU A 650 -23.73 15.61 -12.30
C GLU A 650 -22.47 15.11 -11.61
N VAL A 651 -21.33 15.70 -11.94
CA VAL A 651 -20.03 15.44 -11.30
C VAL A 651 -19.67 16.60 -10.40
N LYS A 652 -19.45 16.30 -9.11
CA LYS A 652 -19.02 17.26 -8.10
C LYS A 652 -17.73 16.81 -7.44
N LEU A 653 -16.72 17.68 -7.44
CA LEU A 653 -15.40 17.45 -6.84
C LEU A 653 -15.15 18.56 -5.80
N ALA A 654 -15.52 18.32 -4.55
CA ALA A 654 -15.53 19.33 -3.48
C ALA A 654 -14.16 20.01 -3.23
N THR A 655 -13.07 19.35 -3.55
CA THR A 655 -11.68 19.81 -3.31
C THR A 655 -10.94 20.16 -4.60
N PHE A 656 -11.69 20.41 -5.71
CA PHE A 656 -11.06 20.70 -7.00
C PHE A 656 -10.32 22.06 -6.97
N PRO A 657 -9.07 22.17 -7.51
CA PRO A 657 -8.27 23.38 -7.45
C PRO A 657 -8.86 24.55 -8.29
N ASP A 658 -8.50 25.77 -7.92
CA ASP A 658 -8.85 26.96 -8.72
C ASP A 658 -8.12 26.99 -10.06
N GLY A 659 -8.79 27.55 -11.07
CA GLY A 659 -8.29 27.66 -12.42
C GLY A 659 -9.38 27.48 -13.45
N THR A 660 -9.02 27.53 -14.73
CA THR A 660 -9.90 27.22 -15.86
C THR A 660 -9.35 26.01 -16.59
N TYR A 661 -10.20 25.04 -16.83
CA TYR A 661 -9.82 23.71 -17.35
C TYR A 661 -10.62 23.39 -18.60
N ARG A 662 -9.91 23.03 -19.67
CA ARG A 662 -10.52 22.46 -20.88
C ARG A 662 -10.82 20.99 -20.63
N VAL A 663 -12.04 20.58 -20.94
CA VAL A 663 -12.49 19.19 -20.85
C VAL A 663 -12.77 18.63 -22.24
N ARG A 664 -12.19 17.49 -22.54
CA ARG A 664 -12.34 16.78 -23.81
C ARG A 664 -12.85 15.35 -23.57
N SER A 665 -13.83 14.92 -24.32
CA SER A 665 -14.23 13.51 -24.40
C SER A 665 -13.17 12.71 -25.17
N VAL A 666 -12.62 11.70 -24.53
CA VAL A 666 -11.66 10.76 -25.15
C VAL A 666 -12.39 9.74 -26.04
N MET A 667 -13.65 9.44 -25.69
CA MET A 667 -14.48 8.52 -26.43
C MET A 667 -14.86 9.07 -27.82
N THR A 668 -15.23 10.33 -27.89
CA THR A 668 -15.69 10.98 -29.12
C THR A 668 -14.66 11.93 -29.77
N GLY A 669 -13.58 12.25 -29.07
CA GLY A 669 -12.58 13.23 -29.48
C GLY A 669 -13.03 14.71 -29.36
N LYS A 670 -14.26 14.99 -28.93
CA LYS A 670 -14.84 16.33 -28.89
C LYS A 670 -14.43 17.10 -27.64
N THR A 671 -14.13 18.40 -27.81
CA THR A 671 -14.04 19.32 -26.67
C THR A 671 -15.44 19.62 -26.18
N LEU A 672 -15.67 19.41 -24.86
CA LEU A 672 -16.96 19.62 -24.21
C LEU A 672 -17.13 21.06 -23.69
N GLY A 673 -16.02 21.74 -23.43
CA GLY A 673 -16.01 23.11 -22.95
C GLY A 673 -14.80 23.43 -22.08
N SER A 674 -14.81 24.64 -21.52
CA SER A 674 -13.90 25.08 -20.47
C SER A 674 -14.71 25.38 -19.22
N PHE A 675 -14.24 24.87 -18.08
CA PHE A 675 -14.91 24.96 -16.79
C PHE A 675 -13.96 25.49 -15.73
N THR A 676 -14.48 26.28 -14.80
CA THR A 676 -13.67 26.77 -13.66
C THR A 676 -13.60 25.74 -12.56
N GLY A 677 -12.58 25.84 -11.71
CA GLY A 677 -12.50 25.00 -10.49
C GLY A 677 -13.72 25.13 -9.59
N GLU A 678 -14.31 26.34 -9.52
CA GLU A 678 -15.56 26.58 -8.79
C GLU A 678 -16.74 25.78 -9.37
N GLN A 679 -16.86 25.71 -10.70
CA GLN A 679 -17.90 24.89 -11.35
C GLN A 679 -17.74 23.40 -11.03
N PHE A 680 -16.49 22.88 -10.98
CA PHE A 680 -16.24 21.50 -10.55
C PHE A 680 -16.66 21.26 -9.09
N ARG A 681 -16.48 22.24 -8.20
CA ARG A 681 -16.94 22.15 -6.80
C ARG A 681 -18.45 22.26 -6.65
N GLN A 682 -19.11 23.03 -7.49
CA GLN A 682 -20.58 23.21 -7.48
C GLN A 682 -21.32 22.06 -8.17
N GLY A 683 -20.76 21.51 -9.24
CA GLY A 683 -21.31 20.43 -10.05
C GLY A 683 -21.40 20.78 -11.53
N ILE A 684 -20.94 19.87 -12.38
CA ILE A 684 -20.99 19.99 -13.84
C ILE A 684 -21.77 18.81 -14.40
N GLN A 685 -22.67 19.09 -15.35
CA GLN A 685 -23.41 18.06 -16.08
C GLN A 685 -22.56 17.51 -17.22
N PHE A 686 -22.32 16.20 -17.23
CA PHE A 686 -21.70 15.47 -18.33
C PHE A 686 -22.68 14.49 -18.96
N ARG A 687 -22.67 14.38 -20.28
CA ARG A 687 -23.53 13.48 -21.04
C ARG A 687 -22.75 12.26 -21.50
N PHE A 688 -23.34 11.09 -21.34
CA PHE A 688 -22.77 9.87 -21.93
C PHE A 688 -22.86 9.89 -23.45
N PRO A 689 -21.82 9.41 -24.18
CA PRO A 689 -21.92 9.19 -25.61
C PRO A 689 -23.02 8.16 -25.92
N ALA A 690 -23.74 8.35 -27.02
CA ALA A 690 -24.85 7.46 -27.37
C ALA A 690 -24.41 6.02 -27.63
N GLU A 691 -23.18 5.83 -28.09
CA GLU A 691 -22.61 4.54 -28.51
C GLU A 691 -21.91 3.77 -27.37
N TYR A 692 -21.66 4.43 -26.22
CA TYR A 692 -20.86 3.87 -25.14
C TYR A 692 -21.56 3.99 -23.79
N LYS A 693 -21.31 3.03 -22.91
CA LYS A 693 -21.73 3.08 -21.51
C LYS A 693 -20.74 3.81 -20.60
N VAL A 694 -19.64 4.29 -21.17
CA VAL A 694 -18.57 4.99 -20.48
C VAL A 694 -18.31 6.32 -21.15
N GLU A 695 -18.05 7.36 -20.35
CA GLU A 695 -17.40 8.58 -20.81
C GLU A 695 -16.03 8.70 -20.16
N LEU A 696 -15.01 8.80 -20.98
CA LEU A 696 -13.64 9.11 -20.55
C LEU A 696 -13.36 10.58 -20.87
N LEU A 697 -13.01 11.34 -19.85
CA LEU A 697 -12.73 12.77 -19.94
C LEU A 697 -11.26 13.05 -19.66
N GLU A 698 -10.64 13.85 -20.50
CA GLU A 698 -9.33 14.46 -20.26
C GLU A 698 -9.54 15.89 -19.77
N ILE A 699 -8.82 16.26 -18.71
CA ILE A 699 -8.89 17.58 -18.08
C ILE A 699 -7.51 18.22 -18.17
N ARG A 700 -7.43 19.38 -18.79
CA ARG A 700 -6.19 20.17 -18.94
C ARG A 700 -6.42 21.63 -18.55
N LYS A 701 -5.40 22.24 -17.93
CA LYS A 701 -5.41 23.64 -17.52
C LYS A 701 -5.11 24.59 -18.68
#